data_4ceb94c83235920883cb6f5476f5b17b
#
_entry.id   4ceb94c83235920883cb6f5476f5b17b
#
_cell.length_a   1.000
_cell.length_b   1.000
_cell.length_c   1.000
_cell.angle_alpha   90.00
_cell.angle_beta   90.00
_cell.angle_gamma   90.00
#
_symmetry.space_group_name_H-M   'P 1'
#
loop_
_entity.id
_entity.type
_entity.pdbx_description
1 polymer ?
#
loop_
_entity_poly.entity_id
_entity_poly.type
_entity_poly.pdbx_seq_one_letter_code
_entity_poly.pdbx_strand_id
1 'polypeptide(L)'
;MREQMIALQTHQFSTLASWVRSLVLCHAVFSSGMLDASEVPFLPIADPKKPVDTPVYSQRRTEIPFVDQPHFHPQQVENRWDIGEMSDEEQLYLELVNRARANPVVEGDWLVNLDDKDVLSNLSFFNVDLDRVLNDPDYGFYQLLPAQPLAPNGKLNLAARMHAQDMFDNTYQAHVGTDGSTAGDRISLVGYSWGAYSENVFAQADSVVHGHAGFQIDWGFGPGGIQNPPGHRIQIHNGDYREFGVGVINGNQPNAFPESNESKFRDVGPQVVAQLVAREFIDVPFITGVAYYDFNRNAFYDLGEGLGGIKVTVPGSLYHAVTASSGGYAIPVDTNGNYSIGMEGVGLPSLTSSVVVANRTNVKKDYIVDYAPSVTGPLKPVPGLPATYQVNRLPLAEKYQIERNISAPFTATEGGEQGMDEFNYVGIGSYTVLQSVITHAGTHAFRLAHNAPIGDEFLEWNRNFVVSPDASITFQSRLGSAFENETASFQVSPNDGKNWHSLWTQVGTSLNSNPVLAPSERAFSPRVIDLSDFEGQTIRVRWVFEFTRGRVWVGSDEFQGTGWYIDSISATGLKSLESTVFPEQPGNSFTFTPESTEPFTLRGRAFIKGEWRPWGDRTAVGDSSSQLGARILGVSQSGSLMTVQLEIPGGNGSAVFESASALSGPWLPAVPVSVDPGQQQNVLHITLEIGTDANRFFRIHTE
;
A
#
# COMPACT_ATOMS: atom_id res chain seq x y z
N MET A 1 -6.63 -9.93 -33.34
CA MET A 1 -5.39 -10.43 -32.71
C MET A 1 -5.04 -9.47 -31.59
N ARG A 2 -5.18 -9.88 -30.35
CA ARG A 2 -4.78 -9.07 -29.21
C ARG A 2 -3.51 -9.62 -28.63
N GLU A 3 -2.49 -8.79 -28.57
CA GLU A 3 -1.21 -9.10 -27.96
C GLU A 3 -1.28 -8.75 -26.47
N GLN A 4 -1.03 -9.72 -25.58
CA GLN A 4 -0.69 -9.42 -24.18
C GLN A 4 0.85 -9.37 -24.08
N MET A 5 1.37 -8.22 -23.77
CA MET A 5 2.79 -7.99 -23.57
C MET A 5 3.15 -8.18 -22.10
N ILE A 6 4.09 -9.09 -21.83
CA ILE A 6 4.63 -9.29 -20.49
C ILE A 6 6.11 -8.95 -20.55
N ALA A 7 6.48 -7.93 -19.82
CA ALA A 7 7.87 -7.62 -19.56
C ALA A 7 8.28 -8.29 -18.24
N LEU A 8 9.05 -9.35 -18.33
CA LEU A 8 9.73 -9.97 -17.19
C LEU A 8 11.17 -9.50 -17.17
N GLN A 9 11.50 -8.64 -16.23
CA GLN A 9 12.87 -8.24 -15.97
C GLN A 9 13.52 -9.29 -15.06
N THR A 10 14.42 -10.08 -15.62
CA THR A 10 15.25 -11.01 -14.84
C THR A 10 16.40 -10.23 -14.21
N HIS A 11 16.34 -9.96 -12.92
CA HIS A 11 17.51 -9.54 -12.17
C HIS A 11 18.44 -10.74 -11.96
N GLN A 12 19.60 -10.70 -12.61
CA GLN A 12 20.69 -11.63 -12.30
C GLN A 12 21.37 -11.24 -10.99
N PHE A 13 21.32 -12.16 -10.03
CA PHE A 13 22.33 -12.18 -8.97
C PHE A 13 23.65 -12.69 -9.55
N SER A 14 24.62 -11.79 -9.77
CA SER A 14 25.97 -12.17 -10.09
C SER A 14 26.67 -12.71 -8.84
N THR A 15 27.05 -13.97 -8.89
CA THR A 15 27.95 -14.63 -7.94
C THR A 15 29.28 -13.91 -7.86
N LEU A 16 29.68 -13.56 -6.63
CA LEU A 16 31.05 -13.16 -6.29
C LEU A 16 32.00 -14.31 -6.55
N ALA A 17 33.01 -14.04 -7.36
CA ALA A 17 34.28 -14.76 -7.28
C ALA A 17 35.43 -13.77 -7.44
N SER A 18 36.30 -13.80 -6.42
CA SER A 18 37.66 -13.32 -6.36
C SER A 18 37.97 -11.82 -6.43
N TRP A 19 38.39 -11.26 -5.25
CA TRP A 19 39.73 -10.68 -5.12
C TRP A 19 40.13 -10.68 -3.63
N VAL A 20 41.03 -11.55 -3.29
CA VAL A 20 41.83 -11.52 -2.05
C VAL A 20 43.03 -10.62 -2.31
N ARG A 21 43.25 -9.61 -1.46
CA ARG A 21 44.49 -9.13 -0.88
C ARG A 21 44.43 -7.65 -0.49
N SER A 22 44.32 -7.35 0.78
CA SER A 22 45.39 -6.71 1.55
C SER A 22 44.95 -6.53 2.99
N LEU A 23 45.58 -7.26 3.87
CA LEU A 23 45.57 -7.05 5.31
C LEU A 23 46.34 -5.78 5.61
N VAL A 24 45.70 -4.82 6.32
CA VAL A 24 46.40 -3.90 7.21
C VAL A 24 45.70 -3.96 8.56
N LEU A 25 46.40 -4.56 9.51
CA LEU A 25 46.05 -4.53 10.94
C LEU A 25 46.08 -3.11 11.45
N CYS A 26 44.91 -2.57 11.85
CA CYS A 26 44.86 -1.53 12.86
C CYS A 26 44.15 -2.12 14.09
N HIS A 27 44.95 -2.46 15.10
CA HIS A 27 44.46 -2.68 16.46
C HIS A 27 44.01 -1.34 17.03
N ALA A 28 42.71 -1.08 16.99
CA ALA A 28 42.12 -0.09 17.89
C ALA A 28 41.49 -0.85 19.05
N VAL A 29 42.07 -0.66 20.21
CA VAL A 29 41.52 -1.08 21.52
C VAL A 29 40.20 -0.33 21.71
N PHE A 30 39.08 -1.00 21.48
CA PHE A 30 37.79 -0.51 21.97
C PHE A 30 37.72 -0.84 23.47
N SER A 31 37.99 0.17 24.29
CA SER A 31 37.46 0.17 25.65
C SER A 31 35.95 0.15 25.57
N SER A 32 35.35 -0.87 26.20
CA SER A 32 33.92 -1.00 26.39
C SER A 32 33.38 0.15 27.26
N GLY A 33 33.11 1.28 26.62
CA GLY A 33 32.24 2.29 27.15
C GLY A 33 30.84 1.93 26.66
N MET A 34 29.96 1.49 27.52
CA MET A 34 28.52 1.49 27.25
C MET A 34 28.14 2.93 26.94
N LEU A 35 27.86 3.23 25.69
CA LEU A 35 27.15 4.47 25.34
C LEU A 35 25.73 4.28 25.84
N ASP A 36 25.40 5.00 26.89
CA ASP A 36 24.04 5.15 27.40
C ASP A 36 23.20 5.75 26.26
N ALA A 37 22.25 4.98 25.75
CA ALA A 37 21.34 5.39 24.67
C ALA A 37 20.44 6.59 25.07
N SER A 38 20.57 7.06 26.32
CA SER A 38 19.84 8.22 26.86
C SER A 38 20.41 9.58 26.43
N GLU A 39 21.57 9.63 25.77
CA GLU A 39 22.24 10.89 25.42
C GLU A 39 22.26 11.21 23.91
N VAL A 40 21.44 10.65 23.09
CA VAL A 40 21.20 11.22 21.75
C VAL A 40 20.24 12.38 21.95
N PRO A 41 20.66 13.66 21.79
CA PRO A 41 19.77 14.79 22.01
C PRO A 41 18.67 14.77 20.94
N PHE A 42 17.52 14.29 21.33
CA PHE A 42 16.32 14.36 20.54
C PHE A 42 15.83 15.80 20.54
N LEU A 43 15.90 16.47 19.39
CA LEU A 43 15.18 17.72 19.20
C LEU A 43 13.71 17.35 18.96
N PRO A 44 12.80 17.74 19.87
CA PRO A 44 11.38 17.55 19.63
C PRO A 44 10.98 18.30 18.36
N ILE A 45 9.98 17.81 17.65
CA ILE A 45 9.29 18.56 16.60
C ILE A 45 8.70 19.77 17.29
N ALA A 46 9.38 20.90 17.27
CA ALA A 46 9.08 22.05 18.11
C ALA A 46 8.27 23.08 17.35
N ASP A 47 7.24 23.60 18.01
CA ASP A 47 6.64 24.89 17.67
C ASP A 47 7.71 26.00 17.85
N PRO A 48 8.05 26.81 16.82
CA PRO A 48 9.22 27.67 16.82
C PRO A 48 9.11 28.96 17.67
N LYS A 49 8.12 29.12 18.52
CA LYS A 49 7.80 30.45 19.05
C LYS A 49 8.01 30.74 20.53
N LYS A 50 8.66 29.91 21.36
CA LYS A 50 8.92 30.29 22.76
C LYS A 50 10.24 29.78 23.35
N PRO A 51 10.98 30.60 24.13
CA PRO A 51 12.20 30.19 24.84
C PRO A 51 11.89 29.41 26.13
N VAL A 52 12.85 28.58 26.55
CA VAL A 52 12.75 27.58 27.62
C VAL A 52 13.12 28.15 28.98
N ASP A 53 12.26 28.01 29.99
CA ASP A 53 12.58 28.09 31.41
C ASP A 53 11.98 26.91 32.17
N THR A 54 12.74 26.39 33.17
CA THR A 54 12.46 25.18 33.94
C THR A 54 11.44 25.38 35.05
N PRO A 55 10.31 24.69 35.12
CA PRO A 55 9.39 24.73 36.25
C PRO A 55 9.52 23.55 37.20
N VAL A 56 9.20 23.82 38.47
CA VAL A 56 9.18 22.90 39.61
C VAL A 56 7.85 22.10 39.60
N TYR A 57 7.93 20.77 39.56
CA TYR A 57 6.76 19.90 39.57
C TYR A 57 6.18 19.70 40.99
N SER A 58 4.88 19.91 41.16
CA SER A 58 4.14 19.36 42.29
C SER A 58 3.58 17.98 41.89
N GLN A 59 4.00 16.95 42.61
CA GLN A 59 3.51 15.58 42.40
C GLN A 59 1.99 15.50 42.57
N ARG A 60 1.26 15.31 41.47
CA ARG A 60 -0.02 14.61 41.53
C ARG A 60 0.23 13.15 41.11
N ARG A 61 0.30 12.31 42.12
CA ARG A 61 0.16 10.86 41.95
C ARG A 61 -1.27 10.61 41.52
N THR A 62 -1.54 10.56 40.23
CA THR A 62 -2.74 9.89 39.71
C THR A 62 -2.41 8.40 39.76
N GLU A 63 -3.01 7.68 40.67
CA GLU A 63 -3.09 6.23 40.58
C GLU A 63 -3.75 5.93 39.26
N ILE A 64 -2.97 5.42 38.29
CA ILE A 64 -3.51 4.83 37.07
C ILE A 64 -4.44 3.71 37.54
N PRO A 65 -5.77 3.76 37.24
CA PRO A 65 -6.60 2.64 37.53
C PRO A 65 -5.99 1.47 36.75
N PHE A 66 -5.46 0.51 37.46
CA PHE A 66 -5.16 -0.81 36.92
C PHE A 66 -6.48 -1.35 36.37
N VAL A 67 -6.76 -1.08 35.11
CA VAL A 67 -7.71 -1.90 34.37
C VAL A 67 -7.10 -3.28 34.45
N ASP A 68 -7.86 -4.21 35.01
CA ASP A 68 -7.48 -5.60 35.21
C ASP A 68 -7.07 -6.17 33.83
N GLN A 69 -5.84 -5.88 33.43
CA GLN A 69 -5.22 -6.47 32.25
C GLN A 69 -5.01 -7.92 32.65
N PRO A 70 -5.39 -8.87 31.80
CA PRO A 70 -5.13 -10.27 32.09
C PRO A 70 -3.65 -10.38 32.42
N HIS A 71 -3.37 -10.77 33.65
CA HIS A 71 -2.01 -11.00 34.12
C HIS A 71 -1.33 -11.90 33.12
N PHE A 72 -0.35 -11.39 32.41
CA PHE A 72 0.56 -12.18 31.58
C PHE A 72 1.39 -13.07 32.55
N HIS A 73 0.78 -14.14 33.03
CA HIS A 73 1.53 -15.28 33.47
C HIS A 73 1.82 -16.09 32.21
N PRO A 74 3.08 -16.42 31.92
CA PRO A 74 3.37 -17.50 31.01
C PRO A 74 2.85 -18.78 31.64
N GLN A 75 1.57 -19.02 31.57
CA GLN A 75 1.07 -20.36 31.80
C GLN A 75 1.54 -21.16 30.59
N GLN A 76 2.47 -22.07 30.83
CA GLN A 76 2.79 -23.18 29.97
C GLN A 76 1.53 -23.99 29.68
N VAL A 77 0.70 -23.46 28.79
CA VAL A 77 -0.31 -24.25 28.13
C VAL A 77 0.35 -24.76 26.86
N GLU A 78 0.88 -25.96 26.94
CA GLU A 78 1.35 -26.79 25.83
C GLU A 78 2.34 -26.09 24.86
N ASN A 79 3.48 -25.60 25.33
CA ASN A 79 4.55 -25.11 24.49
C ASN A 79 4.09 -24.05 23.44
N ARG A 80 3.09 -23.25 23.76
CA ARG A 80 2.67 -22.11 22.92
C ARG A 80 3.58 -20.91 23.19
N TRP A 81 4.15 -20.37 22.12
CA TRP A 81 4.79 -19.06 22.16
C TRP A 81 3.74 -18.00 21.88
N ASP A 82 3.57 -17.06 22.80
CA ASP A 82 2.53 -16.03 22.75
C ASP A 82 3.16 -14.65 22.59
N ILE A 83 2.79 -13.96 21.52
CA ILE A 83 3.23 -12.60 21.23
C ILE A 83 2.27 -11.52 21.81
N GLY A 84 1.20 -11.95 22.52
CA GLY A 84 0.10 -11.06 22.92
C GLY A 84 -0.81 -10.69 21.76
N GLU A 85 -1.85 -9.90 22.08
CA GLU A 85 -2.73 -9.33 21.06
C GLU A 85 -2.13 -8.02 20.52
N MET A 86 -2.15 -7.87 19.20
CA MET A 86 -1.80 -6.64 18.49
C MET A 86 -3.03 -6.13 17.76
N SER A 87 -3.21 -4.80 17.72
CA SER A 87 -4.20 -4.20 16.83
C SER A 87 -3.76 -4.32 15.38
N ASP A 88 -4.67 -4.09 14.44
CA ASP A 88 -4.33 -4.11 13.02
C ASP A 88 -3.32 -3.00 12.67
N GLU A 89 -3.42 -1.82 13.31
CA GLU A 89 -2.46 -0.73 13.14
C GLU A 89 -1.07 -1.11 13.69
N GLU A 90 -1.02 -1.72 14.86
CA GLU A 90 0.25 -2.17 15.45
C GLU A 90 0.93 -3.22 14.57
N GLN A 91 0.15 -4.15 14.01
CA GLN A 91 0.67 -5.13 13.05
C GLN A 91 1.16 -4.45 11.77
N LEU A 92 0.41 -3.48 11.25
CA LEU A 92 0.82 -2.77 10.03
C LEU A 92 2.12 -1.98 10.24
N TYR A 93 2.33 -1.35 11.41
CA TYR A 93 3.62 -0.75 11.74
C TYR A 93 4.77 -1.76 11.69
N LEU A 94 4.58 -2.96 12.24
CA LEU A 94 5.58 -4.03 12.18
C LEU A 94 5.87 -4.46 10.74
N GLU A 95 4.82 -4.62 9.92
CA GLU A 95 4.96 -5.03 8.52
C GLU A 95 5.72 -3.99 7.69
N LEU A 96 5.40 -2.71 7.86
CA LEU A 96 6.10 -1.60 7.21
C LEU A 96 7.56 -1.52 7.65
N VAL A 97 7.84 -1.65 8.95
CA VAL A 97 9.22 -1.73 9.47
C VAL A 97 9.97 -2.91 8.89
N ASN A 98 9.35 -4.09 8.82
CA ASN A 98 9.98 -5.28 8.26
C ASN A 98 10.17 -5.18 6.73
N ARG A 99 9.28 -4.51 6.01
CA ARG A 99 9.44 -4.18 4.58
C ARG A 99 10.65 -3.27 4.36
N ALA A 100 10.75 -2.19 5.14
CA ALA A 100 11.86 -1.24 5.09
C ALA A 100 13.20 -1.93 5.38
N ARG A 101 13.25 -2.78 6.41
CA ARG A 101 14.45 -3.54 6.78
C ARG A 101 14.88 -4.56 5.73
N ALA A 102 13.91 -5.19 5.05
CA ALA A 102 14.20 -6.18 4.01
C ALA A 102 14.82 -5.56 2.76
N ASN A 103 14.38 -4.37 2.37
CA ASN A 103 14.89 -3.67 1.19
C ASN A 103 14.84 -2.15 1.37
N PRO A 104 15.85 -1.56 2.04
CA PRO A 104 15.88 -0.13 2.31
C PRO A 104 15.83 0.73 1.03
N VAL A 105 16.45 0.28 -0.05
CA VAL A 105 16.47 1.02 -1.33
C VAL A 105 15.05 1.19 -1.88
N VAL A 106 14.30 0.09 -1.99
CA VAL A 106 12.91 0.13 -2.47
C VAL A 106 12.00 0.91 -1.51
N GLU A 107 12.26 0.80 -0.21
CA GLU A 107 11.52 1.60 0.78
C GLU A 107 11.77 3.10 0.63
N GLY A 108 13.03 3.49 0.43
CA GLY A 108 13.39 4.88 0.15
C GLY A 108 12.68 5.41 -1.10
N ASP A 109 12.72 4.65 -2.19
CA ASP A 109 12.03 5.00 -3.44
C ASP A 109 10.51 5.13 -3.23
N TRP A 110 9.91 4.23 -2.44
CA TRP A 110 8.50 4.30 -2.11
C TRP A 110 8.17 5.56 -1.31
N LEU A 111 8.95 5.87 -0.27
CA LEU A 111 8.74 7.02 0.61
C LEU A 111 8.81 8.37 -0.12
N VAL A 112 9.76 8.54 -1.04
CA VAL A 112 9.91 9.80 -1.77
C VAL A 112 8.88 10.00 -2.87
N ASN A 113 8.19 8.92 -3.28
CA ASN A 113 7.11 8.93 -4.27
C ASN A 113 5.74 8.71 -3.63
N LEU A 114 5.62 8.82 -2.31
CA LEU A 114 4.37 8.60 -1.60
C LEU A 114 3.40 9.73 -1.90
N ASP A 115 2.23 9.38 -2.41
CA ASP A 115 1.11 10.28 -2.67
C ASP A 115 0.13 10.25 -1.48
N ASP A 116 0.64 10.63 -0.30
CA ASP A 116 -0.13 10.77 0.93
C ASP A 116 -0.14 12.23 1.36
N LYS A 117 -1.33 12.82 1.47
CA LYS A 117 -1.51 14.26 1.74
C LYS A 117 -0.84 14.73 3.03
N ASP A 118 -0.84 13.89 4.06
CA ASP A 118 -0.30 14.23 5.37
C ASP A 118 1.23 14.14 5.36
N VAL A 119 1.77 13.14 4.66
CA VAL A 119 3.22 13.06 4.38
C VAL A 119 3.68 14.24 3.55
N LEU A 120 3.00 14.55 2.44
CA LEU A 120 3.34 15.68 1.57
C LEU A 120 3.30 17.02 2.30
N SER A 121 2.31 17.20 3.19
CA SER A 121 2.22 18.38 4.07
C SER A 121 3.48 18.56 4.93
N ASN A 122 3.94 17.48 5.59
CA ASN A 122 5.15 17.53 6.42
C ASN A 122 6.43 17.69 5.59
N LEU A 123 6.54 17.03 4.43
CA LEU A 123 7.66 17.24 3.51
C LEU A 123 7.76 18.70 3.08
N SER A 124 6.63 19.34 2.78
CA SER A 124 6.57 20.76 2.43
C SER A 124 6.91 21.66 3.64
N PHE A 125 6.33 21.39 4.80
CA PHE A 125 6.52 22.18 6.01
C PHE A 125 7.99 22.24 6.43
N PHE A 126 8.68 21.10 6.47
CA PHE A 126 10.09 21.01 6.82
C PHE A 126 11.03 21.30 5.65
N ASN A 127 10.50 21.54 4.45
CA ASN A 127 11.28 21.69 3.22
C ASN A 127 12.28 20.54 3.03
N VAL A 128 11.75 19.30 3.10
CA VAL A 128 12.58 18.08 3.06
C VAL A 128 13.26 17.93 1.70
N ASP A 129 14.56 17.76 1.73
CA ASP A 129 15.38 17.43 0.57
C ASP A 129 15.29 15.91 0.31
N LEU A 130 14.45 15.51 -0.66
CA LEU A 130 14.22 14.10 -1.00
C LEU A 130 15.46 13.42 -1.59
N ASP A 131 16.31 14.16 -2.31
CA ASP A 131 17.59 13.63 -2.78
C ASP A 131 18.48 13.25 -1.59
N ARG A 132 18.51 14.08 -0.57
CA ARG A 132 19.24 13.78 0.66
C ARG A 132 18.64 12.57 1.41
N VAL A 133 17.32 12.40 1.44
CA VAL A 133 16.69 11.21 2.02
C VAL A 133 17.26 9.93 1.40
N LEU A 134 17.46 9.92 0.07
CA LEU A 134 17.97 8.77 -0.66
C LEU A 134 19.50 8.66 -0.63
N ASN A 135 20.23 9.77 -0.83
CA ASN A 135 21.63 9.78 -1.21
C ASN A 135 22.58 10.33 -0.13
N ASP A 136 22.09 10.73 1.08
CA ASP A 136 23.00 11.12 2.17
C ASP A 136 24.09 10.05 2.36
N PRO A 137 25.39 10.42 2.35
CA PRO A 137 26.49 9.44 2.33
C PRO A 137 26.58 8.57 3.58
N ASP A 138 26.03 9.02 4.71
CA ASP A 138 26.09 8.31 5.98
C ASP A 138 24.77 7.60 6.31
N TYR A 139 23.63 8.19 5.94
CA TYR A 139 22.31 7.77 6.41
C TYR A 139 21.25 7.67 5.31
N GLY A 140 21.56 7.94 4.05
CA GLY A 140 20.63 7.83 2.93
C GLY A 140 20.19 6.39 2.71
N PHE A 141 18.95 6.21 2.22
CA PHE A 141 18.39 4.86 2.02
C PHE A 141 19.25 3.99 1.10
N TYR A 142 19.95 4.58 0.12
CA TYR A 142 20.83 3.86 -0.79
C TYR A 142 22.13 3.39 -0.14
N GLN A 143 22.44 3.84 1.07
CA GLN A 143 23.60 3.39 1.86
C GLN A 143 23.21 2.31 2.89
N LEU A 144 21.91 2.18 3.20
CA LEU A 144 21.45 1.21 4.19
C LEU A 144 21.53 -0.21 3.66
N LEU A 145 21.93 -1.13 4.52
CA LEU A 145 21.97 -2.55 4.19
C LEU A 145 20.68 -3.24 4.67
N PRO A 146 20.22 -4.29 3.95
CA PRO A 146 19.14 -5.12 4.45
C PRO A 146 19.45 -5.67 5.84
N ALA A 147 18.44 -5.68 6.70
CA ALA A 147 18.53 -6.20 8.06
C ALA A 147 17.48 -7.31 8.28
N GLN A 148 17.72 -8.16 9.27
CA GLN A 148 16.79 -9.21 9.64
C GLN A 148 15.42 -8.66 10.02
N PRO A 149 14.31 -9.39 9.74
CA PRO A 149 12.99 -8.99 10.20
C PRO A 149 12.94 -8.99 11.73
N LEU A 150 12.13 -8.11 12.29
CA LEU A 150 11.83 -8.08 13.72
C LEU A 150 10.64 -8.97 14.02
N ALA A 151 10.72 -9.71 15.10
CA ALA A 151 9.63 -10.53 15.62
C ALA A 151 8.78 -9.72 16.62
N PRO A 152 7.45 -9.82 16.59
CA PRO A 152 6.61 -9.17 17.59
C PRO A 152 6.82 -9.77 18.97
N ASN A 153 6.81 -8.91 20.01
CA ASN A 153 6.93 -9.34 21.40
C ASN A 153 5.89 -8.64 22.28
N GLY A 154 5.02 -9.44 22.95
CA GLY A 154 3.91 -8.91 23.74
C GLY A 154 4.34 -8.04 24.94
N LYS A 155 5.51 -8.27 25.52
CA LYS A 155 6.05 -7.44 26.59
C LYS A 155 6.47 -6.07 26.06
N LEU A 156 7.14 -6.04 24.92
CA LEU A 156 7.51 -4.80 24.26
C LEU A 156 6.27 -4.02 23.79
N ASN A 157 5.25 -4.69 23.26
CA ASN A 157 3.97 -4.06 22.93
C ASN A 157 3.33 -3.41 24.16
N LEU A 158 3.30 -4.13 25.30
CA LEU A 158 2.75 -3.59 26.54
C LEU A 158 3.51 -2.35 27.03
N ALA A 159 4.85 -2.40 27.04
CA ALA A 159 5.68 -1.25 27.44
C ALA A 159 5.47 -0.04 26.51
N ALA A 160 5.38 -0.28 25.20
CA ALA A 160 5.13 0.76 24.21
C ALA A 160 3.72 1.38 24.36
N ARG A 161 2.68 0.55 24.57
CA ARG A 161 1.31 1.03 24.83
C ARG A 161 1.23 1.87 26.10
N MET A 162 1.89 1.44 27.19
CA MET A 162 1.94 2.24 28.42
C MET A 162 2.49 3.63 28.16
N HIS A 163 3.54 3.77 27.35
CA HIS A 163 4.11 5.05 27.04
C HIS A 163 3.28 5.88 26.07
N ALA A 164 2.73 5.26 25.01
CA ALA A 164 1.82 5.94 24.09
C ALA A 164 0.58 6.46 24.83
N GLN A 165 0.03 5.68 25.79
CA GLN A 165 -1.09 6.11 26.63
C GLN A 165 -0.70 7.27 27.56
N ASP A 166 0.48 7.23 28.17
CA ASP A 166 0.97 8.30 29.02
C ASP A 166 1.13 9.62 28.21
N MET A 167 1.71 9.53 27.00
CA MET A 167 1.81 10.67 26.09
C MET A 167 0.44 11.22 25.68
N PHE A 168 -0.53 10.35 25.41
CA PHE A 168 -1.88 10.73 25.05
C PHE A 168 -2.62 11.42 26.20
N ASP A 169 -2.63 10.80 27.38
CA ASP A 169 -3.37 11.29 28.55
C ASP A 169 -2.81 12.62 29.09
N ASN A 170 -1.51 12.81 28.96
CA ASN A 170 -0.79 13.99 29.47
C ASN A 170 -0.35 14.95 28.35
N THR A 171 -0.80 14.74 27.12
CA THR A 171 -0.63 15.64 25.96
C THR A 171 0.81 16.11 25.75
N TYR A 172 1.74 15.17 25.59
CA TYR A 172 3.15 15.46 25.38
C TYR A 172 3.83 14.49 24.42
N GLN A 173 5.04 14.85 23.97
CA GLN A 173 5.93 13.95 23.22
C GLN A 173 7.32 14.01 23.84
N ALA A 174 7.76 12.94 24.46
CA ALA A 174 9.10 12.75 24.98
C ALA A 174 9.37 11.27 25.28
N HIS A 175 10.63 10.87 25.42
CA HIS A 175 11.01 9.50 25.80
C HIS A 175 10.81 9.20 27.29
N VAL A 176 10.89 10.22 28.13
CA VAL A 176 10.71 10.08 29.58
C VAL A 176 9.24 10.23 29.92
N GLY A 177 8.70 9.24 30.61
CA GLY A 177 7.31 9.24 31.10
C GLY A 177 7.02 10.32 32.12
N THR A 178 5.75 10.64 32.36
CA THR A 178 5.34 11.61 33.39
C THR A 178 5.73 11.20 34.79
N ASP A 179 5.90 9.90 35.02
CA ASP A 179 6.39 9.29 36.28
C ASP A 179 7.93 9.29 36.40
N GLY A 180 8.62 9.80 35.38
CA GLY A 180 10.08 9.83 35.27
C GLY A 180 10.70 8.53 34.72
N SER A 181 9.89 7.56 34.31
CA SER A 181 10.39 6.29 33.75
C SER A 181 11.05 6.50 32.39
N THR A 182 12.17 5.84 32.17
CA THR A 182 12.78 5.67 30.85
C THR A 182 12.17 4.49 30.11
N ALA A 183 12.42 4.36 28.81
CA ALA A 183 12.03 3.18 28.04
C ALA A 183 12.57 1.88 28.66
N GLY A 184 13.81 1.89 29.14
CA GLY A 184 14.41 0.74 29.82
C GLY A 184 13.70 0.35 31.12
N ASP A 185 13.21 1.33 31.88
CA ASP A 185 12.43 1.07 33.10
C ASP A 185 11.10 0.42 32.75
N ARG A 186 10.40 0.92 31.72
CA ARG A 186 9.13 0.35 31.25
C ARG A 186 9.29 -1.07 30.70
N ILE A 187 10.32 -1.30 29.89
CA ILE A 187 10.64 -2.65 29.36
C ILE A 187 10.98 -3.61 30.50
N SER A 188 11.73 -3.17 31.50
CA SER A 188 12.09 -3.98 32.69
C SER A 188 10.86 -4.25 33.56
N LEU A 189 9.97 -3.26 33.72
CA LEU A 189 8.74 -3.39 34.49
C LEU A 189 7.83 -4.50 33.96
N VAL A 190 7.73 -4.66 32.63
CA VAL A 190 6.94 -5.73 32.00
C VAL A 190 7.69 -7.06 31.93
N GLY A 191 8.89 -7.15 32.51
CA GLY A 191 9.66 -8.38 32.63
C GLY A 191 10.36 -8.83 31.34
N TYR A 192 10.74 -7.90 30.46
CA TYR A 192 11.60 -8.20 29.32
C TYR A 192 13.08 -8.01 29.71
N SER A 193 13.90 -9.04 29.51
CA SER A 193 15.31 -9.05 29.89
C SER A 193 16.17 -8.53 28.74
N TRP A 194 16.22 -7.22 28.57
CA TRP A 194 16.89 -6.62 27.44
C TRP A 194 18.44 -6.65 27.52
N GLY A 195 19.06 -6.95 26.38
CA GLY A 195 20.49 -6.76 26.15
C GLY A 195 20.81 -5.46 25.40
N ALA A 196 19.85 -5.00 24.58
CA ALA A 196 19.84 -3.70 23.94
C ALA A 196 18.39 -3.32 23.58
N TYR A 197 18.10 -2.02 23.56
CA TYR A 197 16.82 -1.48 23.14
C TYR A 197 16.97 -0.07 22.56
N SER A 198 15.98 0.38 21.82
CA SER A 198 15.76 1.79 21.49
C SER A 198 14.26 2.08 21.36
N GLU A 199 13.90 3.35 21.44
CA GLU A 199 12.53 3.80 21.37
C GLU A 199 12.38 4.91 20.34
N ASN A 200 11.32 4.88 19.55
CA ASN A 200 10.84 5.95 18.69
C ASN A 200 9.47 6.41 19.17
N VAL A 201 9.21 7.72 19.20
CA VAL A 201 7.92 8.27 19.62
C VAL A 201 7.42 9.32 18.63
N PHE A 202 6.13 9.28 18.35
CA PHE A 202 5.46 10.27 17.52
C PHE A 202 4.01 10.47 18.01
N ALA A 203 3.73 11.66 18.54
CA ALA A 203 2.44 11.94 19.16
C ALA A 203 1.41 12.62 18.24
N GLN A 204 1.74 12.81 16.96
CA GLN A 204 0.91 13.53 15.99
C GLN A 204 0.90 12.83 14.62
N ALA A 205 0.90 11.50 14.62
CA ALA A 205 0.72 10.76 13.38
C ALA A 205 -0.75 10.80 12.94
N ASP A 206 -1.01 11.09 11.67
CA ASP A 206 -2.37 11.12 11.10
C ASP A 206 -2.86 9.71 10.72
N SER A 207 -1.93 8.83 10.39
CA SER A 207 -2.17 7.44 10.01
C SER A 207 -0.93 6.58 10.27
N VAL A 208 -1.06 5.26 10.13
CA VAL A 208 0.10 4.35 10.21
C VAL A 208 1.14 4.66 9.13
N VAL A 209 0.69 4.98 7.90
CA VAL A 209 1.58 5.34 6.79
C VAL A 209 2.30 6.65 7.09
N HIS A 210 1.58 7.68 7.57
CA HIS A 210 2.17 8.95 7.97
C HIS A 210 3.17 8.78 9.12
N GLY A 211 2.81 8.01 10.16
CA GLY A 211 3.70 7.72 11.29
C GLY A 211 4.97 6.97 10.86
N HIS A 212 4.83 5.96 10.00
CA HIS A 212 5.96 5.22 9.44
C HIS A 212 6.87 6.11 8.58
N ALA A 213 6.29 6.93 7.70
CA ALA A 213 7.04 7.90 6.90
C ALA A 213 7.79 8.90 7.78
N GLY A 214 7.15 9.37 8.87
CA GLY A 214 7.75 10.25 9.86
C GLY A 214 9.02 9.66 10.49
N PHE A 215 8.94 8.40 10.91
CA PHE A 215 10.10 7.71 11.48
C PHE A 215 11.19 7.40 10.45
N GLN A 216 10.81 7.11 9.20
CA GLN A 216 11.76 6.69 8.16
C GLN A 216 12.43 7.89 7.47
N ILE A 217 11.68 8.91 7.10
CA ILE A 217 12.22 10.15 6.52
C ILE A 217 12.93 10.95 7.59
N ASP A 218 12.41 10.90 8.81
CA ASP A 218 12.94 11.55 10.01
C ASP A 218 12.98 13.08 9.82
N TRP A 219 11.88 13.64 9.31
CA TRP A 219 11.77 15.07 9.05
C TRP A 219 11.91 15.92 10.31
N GLY A 220 12.47 17.11 10.14
CA GLY A 220 12.73 18.04 11.24
C GLY A 220 13.51 19.27 10.80
N PHE A 221 13.93 20.09 11.76
CA PHE A 221 14.62 21.36 11.49
C PHE A 221 16.14 21.22 11.24
N GLY A 222 16.63 20.01 10.99
CA GLY A 222 18.01 19.77 10.61
C GLY A 222 18.32 20.12 9.16
N PRO A 223 19.56 19.91 8.71
CA PRO A 223 19.96 20.18 7.34
C PRO A 223 19.15 19.38 6.33
N GLY A 224 18.58 20.04 5.33
CA GLY A 224 17.72 19.40 4.32
C GLY A 224 16.36 18.96 4.86
N GLY A 225 15.86 19.59 5.94
CA GLY A 225 14.56 19.25 6.51
C GLY A 225 14.51 17.90 7.23
N ILE A 226 15.65 17.30 7.57
CA ILE A 226 15.80 16.00 8.20
C ILE A 226 16.53 16.17 9.54
N GLN A 227 16.16 15.40 10.56
CA GLN A 227 16.91 15.37 11.81
C GLN A 227 18.36 14.90 11.56
N ASN A 228 19.31 15.41 12.34
CA ASN A 228 20.72 15.08 12.14
C ASN A 228 21.40 14.72 13.47
N PRO A 229 21.74 13.44 13.69
CA PRO A 229 21.46 12.28 12.79
C PRO A 229 19.97 11.93 12.73
N PRO A 230 19.51 11.20 11.68
CA PRO A 230 18.14 10.69 11.58
C PRO A 230 17.93 9.50 12.51
N GLY A 231 17.73 9.79 13.81
CA GLY A 231 17.78 8.80 14.89
C GLY A 231 16.74 7.68 14.74
N HIS A 232 15.52 8.02 14.36
CA HIS A 232 14.47 7.04 14.19
C HIS A 232 14.80 6.03 13.08
N ARG A 233 15.24 6.51 11.91
CA ARG A 233 15.68 5.67 10.78
C ARG A 233 16.83 4.75 11.20
N ILE A 234 17.85 5.31 11.85
CA ILE A 234 19.01 4.53 12.30
C ILE A 234 18.56 3.36 13.20
N GLN A 235 17.67 3.61 14.15
CA GLN A 235 17.19 2.56 15.07
C GLN A 235 16.36 1.49 14.34
N ILE A 236 15.49 1.89 13.42
CA ILE A 236 14.70 0.94 12.64
C ILE A 236 15.60 0.03 11.80
N HIS A 237 16.66 0.53 11.19
CA HIS A 237 17.54 -0.24 10.31
C HIS A 237 18.72 -0.91 11.04
N ASN A 238 18.82 -0.77 12.35
CA ASN A 238 19.86 -1.45 13.12
C ASN A 238 19.68 -2.97 13.10
N GLY A 239 20.65 -3.68 12.51
CA GLY A 239 20.63 -5.14 12.34
C GLY A 239 20.77 -5.94 13.63
N ASP A 240 21.19 -5.32 14.73
CA ASP A 240 21.38 -5.97 16.03
C ASP A 240 20.04 -6.28 16.73
N TYR A 241 18.99 -5.52 16.46
CA TYR A 241 17.68 -5.76 17.05
C TYR A 241 16.97 -6.95 16.40
N ARG A 242 16.18 -7.67 17.21
CA ARG A 242 15.48 -8.91 16.85
C ARG A 242 13.99 -8.85 17.07
N GLU A 243 13.55 -8.05 18.03
CA GLU A 243 12.16 -8.01 18.48
C GLU A 243 11.63 -6.58 18.43
N PHE A 244 10.32 -6.50 18.29
CA PHE A 244 9.58 -5.26 18.11
C PHE A 244 8.37 -5.22 19.02
N GLY A 245 8.13 -4.06 19.59
CA GLY A 245 6.88 -3.71 20.22
C GLY A 245 6.42 -2.35 19.78
N VAL A 246 5.13 -2.18 19.65
CA VAL A 246 4.52 -0.89 19.30
C VAL A 246 3.23 -0.70 20.08
N GLY A 247 2.99 0.53 20.48
CA GLY A 247 1.72 0.96 21.06
C GLY A 247 1.15 2.09 20.22
N VAL A 248 -0.11 1.95 19.83
CA VAL A 248 -0.87 2.93 19.06
C VAL A 248 -2.10 3.33 19.84
N ILE A 249 -2.24 4.62 20.14
CA ILE A 249 -3.42 5.19 20.80
C ILE A 249 -4.08 6.15 19.82
N ASN A 250 -5.32 5.84 19.47
CA ASN A 250 -6.12 6.64 18.54
C ASN A 250 -6.97 7.67 19.29
N GLY A 251 -6.99 8.89 18.80
CA GLY A 251 -7.79 9.98 19.33
C GLY A 251 -7.06 11.32 19.27
N ASN A 252 -7.78 12.39 19.58
CA ASN A 252 -7.23 13.74 19.63
C ASN A 252 -7.39 14.29 21.05
N GLN A 253 -6.31 14.85 21.60
CA GLN A 253 -6.35 15.57 22.87
C GLN A 253 -5.69 16.96 22.69
N PRO A 254 -6.40 18.03 23.04
CA PRO A 254 -5.80 19.36 23.05
C PRO A 254 -4.77 19.44 24.17
N ASN A 255 -3.75 20.26 23.98
CA ASN A 255 -2.69 20.48 24.97
C ASN A 255 -3.30 20.83 26.36
N ALA A 256 -3.11 19.94 27.32
CA ALA A 256 -3.58 20.12 28.69
C ALA A 256 -2.78 21.18 29.47
N PHE A 257 -1.62 21.60 28.94
CA PHE A 257 -0.69 22.53 29.58
C PHE A 257 -0.33 23.71 28.69
N PRO A 258 -1.33 24.47 28.15
CA PRO A 258 -1.07 25.52 27.16
C PRO A 258 -0.23 26.69 27.72
N GLU A 259 -0.18 26.85 29.05
CA GLU A 259 0.65 27.85 29.73
C GLU A 259 2.08 27.37 29.99
N SER A 260 2.39 26.10 29.69
CA SER A 260 3.73 25.55 29.83
C SER A 260 4.64 26.08 28.72
N ASN A 261 5.85 26.47 29.07
CA ASN A 261 6.89 26.83 28.12
C ASN A 261 7.73 25.61 27.66
N GLU A 262 7.43 24.42 28.17
CA GLU A 262 8.13 23.19 27.75
C GLU A 262 7.61 22.75 26.39
N SER A 263 8.50 22.63 25.41
CA SER A 263 8.17 22.26 24.02
C SER A 263 7.61 20.83 23.85
N LYS A 264 7.71 19.99 24.89
CA LYS A 264 7.16 18.64 24.87
C LYS A 264 5.63 18.61 24.95
N PHE A 265 5.01 19.59 25.62
CA PHE A 265 3.53 19.67 25.72
C PHE A 265 2.93 20.28 24.48
N ARG A 266 1.96 19.58 23.90
CA ARG A 266 1.32 19.93 22.62
C ARG A 266 -0.03 19.25 22.49
N ASP A 267 -0.81 19.62 21.49
CA ASP A 267 -1.92 18.79 21.02
C ASP A 267 -1.37 17.44 20.54
N VAL A 268 -2.05 16.35 20.84
CA VAL A 268 -1.66 15.01 20.45
C VAL A 268 -2.77 14.30 19.68
N GLY A 269 -2.43 13.37 18.83
CA GLY A 269 -3.33 12.66 17.92
C GLY A 269 -3.27 13.21 16.48
N PRO A 270 -4.02 12.59 15.54
CA PRO A 270 -5.00 11.47 15.68
C PRO A 270 -4.44 10.13 16.17
N GLN A 271 -3.15 9.83 15.97
CA GLN A 271 -2.46 8.68 16.53
C GLN A 271 -1.27 9.11 17.38
N VAL A 272 -1.14 8.54 18.57
CA VAL A 272 0.06 8.62 19.41
C VAL A 272 0.75 7.27 19.37
N VAL A 273 2.01 7.27 18.93
CA VAL A 273 2.77 6.05 18.64
C VAL A 273 4.07 6.01 19.45
N ALA A 274 4.32 4.88 20.09
CA ALA A 274 5.62 4.52 20.62
C ALA A 274 6.06 3.19 20.01
N GLN A 275 7.29 3.12 19.50
CA GLN A 275 7.91 1.90 18.97
C GLN A 275 9.12 1.52 19.82
N LEU A 276 9.24 0.27 20.16
CA LEU A 276 10.40 -0.32 20.83
C LEU A 276 11.05 -1.34 19.91
N VAL A 277 12.33 -1.18 19.64
CA VAL A 277 13.17 -2.19 19.01
C VAL A 277 14.13 -2.73 20.06
N ALA A 278 14.27 -4.05 20.16
CA ALA A 278 15.08 -4.64 21.22
C ALA A 278 15.69 -5.99 20.84
N ARG A 279 16.62 -6.45 21.65
CA ARG A 279 17.03 -7.86 21.74
C ARG A 279 17.19 -8.25 23.20
N GLU A 280 16.89 -9.51 23.50
CA GLU A 280 17.14 -10.04 24.83
C GLU A 280 18.65 -10.20 25.11
N PHE A 281 19.02 -10.31 26.38
CA PHE A 281 20.40 -10.55 26.80
C PHE A 281 20.89 -11.94 26.30
N ILE A 282 20.00 -12.95 26.32
CA ILE A 282 20.22 -14.26 25.72
C ILE A 282 19.23 -14.36 24.55
N ASP A 283 19.67 -13.95 23.37
CA ASP A 283 18.83 -13.90 22.20
C ASP A 283 18.84 -15.21 21.39
N VAL A 284 17.71 -15.50 20.79
CA VAL A 284 17.52 -16.59 19.83
C VAL A 284 16.90 -16.07 18.55
N PRO A 285 17.14 -16.72 17.39
CA PRO A 285 16.44 -16.34 16.16
C PRO A 285 14.97 -16.77 16.21
N PHE A 286 14.13 -16.03 15.50
CA PHE A 286 12.71 -16.30 15.36
C PHE A 286 12.35 -16.63 13.91
N ILE A 287 11.39 -17.54 13.74
CA ILE A 287 10.57 -17.65 12.56
C ILE A 287 9.32 -16.84 12.85
N THR A 288 9.11 -15.76 12.12
CA THR A 288 8.03 -14.78 12.34
C THR A 288 7.25 -14.53 11.05
N GLY A 289 6.13 -13.86 11.12
CA GLY A 289 5.34 -13.47 9.96
C GLY A 289 3.93 -13.07 10.34
N VAL A 290 3.12 -12.83 9.31
CA VAL A 290 1.72 -12.50 9.43
C VAL A 290 0.87 -13.44 8.56
N ALA A 291 -0.26 -13.88 9.10
CA ALA A 291 -1.30 -14.56 8.36
C ALA A 291 -2.37 -13.55 7.95
N TYR A 292 -2.69 -13.42 6.67
CA TYR A 292 -3.66 -12.43 6.21
C TYR A 292 -4.40 -12.86 4.95
N TYR A 293 -5.54 -12.24 4.77
CA TYR A 293 -6.37 -12.40 3.58
C TYR A 293 -6.13 -11.21 2.67
N ASP A 294 -5.38 -11.39 1.59
CA ASP A 294 -5.01 -10.32 0.65
C ASP A 294 -6.24 -9.90 -0.19
N PHE A 295 -7.04 -8.96 0.35
CA PHE A 295 -8.28 -8.54 -0.28
C PHE A 295 -8.07 -7.62 -1.48
N ASN A 296 -6.99 -6.85 -1.51
CA ASN A 296 -6.67 -5.91 -2.58
C ASN A 296 -5.65 -6.46 -3.58
N ARG A 297 -5.08 -7.65 -3.32
CA ARG A 297 -4.09 -8.37 -4.16
C ARG A 297 -2.80 -7.59 -4.37
N ASN A 298 -2.34 -6.87 -3.34
CA ASN A 298 -1.06 -6.16 -3.37
C ASN A 298 0.11 -6.98 -2.81
N ALA A 299 -0.16 -8.20 -2.33
CA ALA A 299 0.79 -9.10 -1.68
C ALA A 299 1.47 -8.49 -0.44
N PHE A 300 0.80 -7.56 0.23
CA PHE A 300 1.21 -6.93 1.47
C PHE A 300 0.05 -6.94 2.46
N TYR A 301 0.35 -6.89 3.76
CA TYR A 301 -0.66 -6.82 4.80
C TYR A 301 -1.26 -5.42 4.90
N ASP A 302 -2.58 -5.32 4.89
CA ASP A 302 -3.34 -4.10 5.11
C ASP A 302 -4.30 -4.21 6.30
N LEU A 303 -4.80 -3.07 6.77
CA LEU A 303 -5.72 -3.03 7.91
C LEU A 303 -6.96 -3.89 7.65
N GLY A 304 -7.31 -4.73 8.63
CA GLY A 304 -8.48 -5.61 8.57
C GLY A 304 -8.25 -6.94 7.81
N GLU A 305 -7.08 -7.18 7.26
CA GLU A 305 -6.75 -8.41 6.54
C GLU A 305 -6.29 -9.55 7.45
N GLY A 306 -5.83 -9.26 8.67
CA GLY A 306 -5.26 -10.21 9.59
C GLY A 306 -6.13 -11.45 9.83
N LEU A 307 -5.51 -12.62 9.86
CA LEU A 307 -6.14 -13.91 10.15
C LEU A 307 -5.66 -14.44 11.50
N GLY A 308 -6.47 -14.23 12.53
CA GLY A 308 -6.24 -14.76 13.85
C GLY A 308 -6.62 -16.25 13.98
N GLY A 309 -6.01 -16.92 14.96
CA GLY A 309 -6.34 -18.30 15.28
C GLY A 309 -5.69 -19.36 14.38
N ILE A 310 -4.77 -18.98 13.51
CA ILE A 310 -3.98 -19.93 12.70
C ILE A 310 -2.93 -20.58 13.60
N LYS A 311 -2.97 -21.91 13.69
CA LYS A 311 -1.93 -22.68 14.37
C LYS A 311 -0.70 -22.79 13.47
N VAL A 312 0.44 -22.27 13.95
CA VAL A 312 1.72 -22.34 13.28
C VAL A 312 2.61 -23.33 14.02
N THR A 313 3.11 -24.33 13.30
CA THR A 313 3.98 -25.40 13.85
C THR A 313 5.31 -25.44 13.13
N VAL A 314 6.38 -25.63 13.88
CA VAL A 314 7.74 -25.80 13.37
C VAL A 314 8.31 -27.08 13.99
N PRO A 315 8.29 -28.23 13.28
CA PRO A 315 8.87 -29.46 13.79
C PRO A 315 10.34 -29.26 14.18
N GLY A 316 10.68 -29.66 15.40
CA GLY A 316 12.00 -29.43 15.98
C GLY A 316 12.11 -28.17 16.86
N SER A 317 11.15 -27.27 16.84
CA SER A 317 10.99 -26.24 17.87
C SER A 317 10.28 -26.81 19.09
N LEU A 318 10.60 -26.28 20.26
CA LEU A 318 9.87 -26.56 21.49
C LEU A 318 8.49 -25.92 21.53
N TYR A 319 8.25 -24.97 20.63
CA TYR A 319 7.06 -24.10 20.63
C TYR A 319 6.26 -24.23 19.34
N HIS A 320 4.97 -24.00 19.46
CA HIS A 320 4.08 -23.60 18.36
C HIS A 320 3.51 -22.21 18.63
N ALA A 321 2.99 -21.53 17.64
CA ALA A 321 2.26 -20.28 17.82
C ALA A 321 0.80 -20.43 17.37
N VAL A 322 -0.03 -19.51 17.85
CA VAL A 322 -1.35 -19.23 17.29
C VAL A 322 -1.35 -17.75 16.95
N THR A 323 -1.70 -17.41 15.70
CA THR A 323 -1.68 -16.02 15.26
C THR A 323 -2.61 -15.15 16.10
N ALA A 324 -2.15 -13.93 16.43
CA ALA A 324 -2.98 -12.89 17.03
C ALA A 324 -4.16 -12.52 16.12
N SER A 325 -5.13 -11.77 16.64
CA SER A 325 -6.30 -11.31 15.83
C SER A 325 -5.89 -10.57 14.56
N SER A 326 -4.81 -9.80 14.61
CA SER A 326 -4.18 -9.12 13.49
C SER A 326 -3.33 -10.02 12.57
N GLY A 327 -3.20 -11.31 12.87
CA GLY A 327 -2.49 -12.29 12.06
C GLY A 327 -1.02 -12.53 12.43
N GLY A 328 -0.42 -11.68 13.26
CA GLY A 328 0.99 -11.78 13.64
C GLY A 328 1.35 -13.04 14.41
N TYR A 329 2.57 -13.56 14.22
CA TYR A 329 3.12 -14.67 14.99
C TYR A 329 4.65 -14.62 15.07
N ALA A 330 5.20 -15.30 16.07
CA ALA A 330 6.62 -15.60 16.17
C ALA A 330 6.84 -16.95 16.84
N ILE A 331 7.89 -17.67 16.47
CA ILE A 331 8.32 -18.93 17.09
C ILE A 331 9.84 -18.88 17.25
N PRO A 332 10.39 -18.95 18.47
CA PRO A 332 11.83 -19.03 18.67
C PRO A 332 12.36 -20.38 18.19
N VAL A 333 13.56 -20.38 17.63
CA VAL A 333 14.30 -21.58 17.24
C VAL A 333 15.75 -21.51 17.74
N ASP A 334 16.32 -22.63 18.13
CA ASP A 334 17.60 -22.62 18.86
C ASP A 334 18.83 -22.50 17.97
N THR A 335 18.74 -22.97 16.72
CA THR A 335 19.91 -23.17 15.86
C THR A 335 19.67 -22.73 14.42
N ASN A 336 20.77 -22.53 13.68
CA ASN A 336 20.71 -22.48 12.23
C ASN A 336 20.23 -23.81 11.65
N GLY A 337 19.43 -23.75 10.60
CA GLY A 337 18.92 -24.96 9.95
C GLY A 337 17.81 -24.70 8.95
N ASN A 338 17.39 -25.79 8.31
CA ASN A 338 16.20 -25.82 7.47
C ASN A 338 15.01 -26.24 8.35
N TYR A 339 14.00 -25.41 8.40
CA TYR A 339 12.78 -25.66 9.17
C TYR A 339 11.58 -25.81 8.25
N SER A 340 10.79 -26.86 8.47
CA SER A 340 9.46 -26.98 7.88
C SER A 340 8.47 -26.18 8.73
N ILE A 341 7.56 -25.48 8.10
CA ILE A 341 6.49 -24.73 8.78
C ILE A 341 5.16 -25.28 8.30
N GLY A 342 4.30 -25.66 9.26
CA GLY A 342 2.90 -26.00 9.02
C GLY A 342 2.00 -24.90 9.54
N MET A 343 1.01 -24.46 8.76
CA MET A 343 0.01 -23.47 9.14
C MET A 343 -1.38 -24.01 8.86
N GLU A 344 -2.24 -24.00 9.88
CA GLU A 344 -3.58 -24.58 9.82
C GLU A 344 -4.59 -23.66 10.52
N GLY A 345 -5.69 -23.35 9.83
CA GLY A 345 -6.81 -22.56 10.35
C GLY A 345 -8.15 -23.16 9.96
N VAL A 346 -9.16 -22.97 10.80
CA VAL A 346 -10.51 -23.47 10.53
C VAL A 346 -11.10 -22.79 9.28
N GLY A 347 -11.51 -23.59 8.30
CA GLY A 347 -12.08 -23.07 7.05
C GLY A 347 -11.08 -22.48 6.06
N LEU A 348 -9.79 -22.65 6.32
CA LEU A 348 -8.69 -22.15 5.50
C LEU A 348 -7.88 -23.32 4.91
N PRO A 349 -7.22 -23.13 3.76
CA PRO A 349 -6.30 -24.12 3.21
C PRO A 349 -5.10 -24.31 4.17
N SER A 350 -4.67 -25.56 4.38
CA SER A 350 -3.41 -25.79 5.11
C SER A 350 -2.21 -25.41 4.24
N LEU A 351 -1.21 -24.77 4.85
CA LEU A 351 0.05 -24.45 4.20
C LEU A 351 1.19 -25.27 4.83
N THR A 352 2.01 -25.87 3.99
CA THR A 352 3.32 -26.40 4.39
C THR A 352 4.40 -25.73 3.57
N SER A 353 5.42 -25.20 4.24
CA SER A 353 6.51 -24.46 3.60
C SER A 353 7.83 -24.76 4.32
N SER A 354 8.93 -24.25 3.81
CA SER A 354 10.24 -24.35 4.46
C SER A 354 10.92 -22.99 4.50
N VAL A 355 11.73 -22.76 5.52
CA VAL A 355 12.61 -21.62 5.67
C VAL A 355 13.98 -22.03 6.11
N VAL A 356 14.98 -21.21 5.80
CA VAL A 356 16.37 -21.40 6.22
C VAL A 356 16.73 -20.34 7.25
N VAL A 357 17.00 -20.75 8.48
CA VAL A 357 17.60 -19.87 9.48
C VAL A 357 19.12 -19.97 9.35
N ALA A 358 19.76 -18.87 9.02
CA ALA A 358 21.21 -18.78 8.86
C ALA A 358 21.75 -17.64 9.74
N ASN A 359 23.01 -17.73 10.15
CA ASN A 359 23.69 -16.69 10.96
C ASN A 359 22.96 -16.28 12.23
N ARG A 360 22.09 -17.15 12.75
CA ARG A 360 21.20 -16.86 13.88
C ARG A 360 20.31 -15.63 13.67
N THR A 361 19.91 -15.37 12.43
CA THR A 361 19.01 -14.23 12.10
C THR A 361 17.56 -14.69 12.05
N ASN A 362 16.66 -13.78 12.37
CA ASN A 362 15.23 -14.00 12.18
C ASN A 362 14.89 -14.20 10.70
N VAL A 363 13.83 -14.99 10.46
CA VAL A 363 13.31 -15.24 9.11
C VAL A 363 11.80 -14.99 9.10
N LYS A 364 11.33 -14.25 8.09
CA LYS A 364 9.91 -13.97 7.90
C LYS A 364 9.28 -14.99 6.94
N LYS A 365 8.10 -15.52 7.33
CA LYS A 365 7.27 -16.35 6.47
C LYS A 365 5.80 -16.04 6.71
N ASP A 366 5.15 -15.48 5.71
CA ASP A 366 3.74 -15.13 5.76
C ASP A 366 2.85 -16.27 5.26
N TYR A 367 1.61 -16.29 5.77
CA TYR A 367 0.52 -17.11 5.28
C TYR A 367 -0.48 -16.19 4.56
N ILE A 368 -0.49 -16.25 3.24
CA ILE A 368 -1.33 -15.39 2.42
C ILE A 368 -2.49 -16.20 1.87
N VAL A 369 -3.69 -15.71 2.06
CA VAL A 369 -4.90 -16.22 1.43
C VAL A 369 -5.34 -15.24 0.36
N ASP A 370 -5.25 -15.65 -0.90
CA ASP A 370 -5.62 -14.80 -2.03
C ASP A 370 -7.13 -14.59 -2.11
N TYR A 371 -7.55 -13.34 -2.21
CA TYR A 371 -8.92 -13.00 -2.53
C TYR A 371 -9.11 -12.89 -4.05
N ALA A 372 -9.60 -13.95 -4.67
CA ALA A 372 -9.76 -14.04 -6.13
C ALA A 372 -11.16 -14.53 -6.50
N PRO A 373 -12.22 -13.73 -6.30
CA PRO A 373 -13.55 -14.12 -6.71
C PRO A 373 -13.65 -14.17 -8.24
N SER A 374 -14.14 -15.28 -8.75
CA SER A 374 -14.37 -15.51 -10.16
C SER A 374 -15.77 -16.12 -10.38
N VAL A 375 -16.34 -15.89 -11.55
CA VAL A 375 -17.66 -16.41 -11.91
C VAL A 375 -17.52 -17.45 -13.01
N THR A 376 -18.16 -18.60 -12.83
CA THR A 376 -18.24 -19.67 -13.81
C THR A 376 -19.69 -19.99 -14.15
N GLY A 377 -19.95 -20.45 -15.35
CA GLY A 377 -21.31 -20.82 -15.82
C GLY A 377 -21.41 -20.89 -17.35
N PRO A 378 -22.61 -20.98 -17.90
CA PRO A 378 -22.80 -21.05 -19.35
C PRO A 378 -22.29 -19.79 -20.06
N LEU A 379 -21.34 -19.95 -20.98
CA LEU A 379 -20.83 -18.83 -21.78
C LEU A 379 -21.79 -18.37 -22.87
N LYS A 380 -22.71 -19.27 -23.29
CA LYS A 380 -23.75 -18.98 -24.29
C LYS A 380 -25.12 -19.42 -23.74
N PRO A 381 -25.71 -18.65 -22.83
CA PRO A 381 -27.03 -18.96 -22.30
C PRO A 381 -28.09 -18.79 -23.38
N VAL A 382 -29.16 -19.57 -23.28
CA VAL A 382 -30.29 -19.50 -24.22
C VAL A 382 -31.29 -18.47 -23.69
N PRO A 383 -31.64 -17.42 -24.46
CA PRO A 383 -32.67 -16.47 -24.05
C PRO A 383 -33.99 -17.14 -23.64
N GLY A 384 -34.58 -16.64 -22.57
CA GLY A 384 -35.82 -17.19 -22.03
C GLY A 384 -35.67 -18.47 -21.18
N LEU A 385 -34.47 -19.07 -21.11
CA LEU A 385 -34.18 -20.21 -20.24
C LEU A 385 -33.30 -19.82 -19.03
N PRO A 386 -33.58 -20.43 -17.87
CA PRO A 386 -32.75 -20.19 -16.68
C PRO A 386 -31.30 -20.64 -16.90
N ALA A 387 -30.36 -19.79 -16.56
CA ALA A 387 -28.92 -20.07 -16.56
C ALA A 387 -28.36 -19.90 -15.16
N THR A 388 -27.56 -20.86 -14.72
CA THR A 388 -26.95 -20.84 -13.37
C THR A 388 -25.48 -20.53 -13.46
N TYR A 389 -25.06 -19.52 -12.67
CA TYR A 389 -23.69 -19.07 -12.53
C TYR A 389 -23.21 -19.26 -11.08
N GLN A 390 -21.94 -19.52 -10.91
CA GLN A 390 -21.37 -19.77 -9.60
C GLN A 390 -20.16 -18.84 -9.37
N VAL A 391 -20.14 -18.16 -8.23
CA VAL A 391 -18.92 -17.56 -7.70
C VAL A 391 -18.09 -18.70 -7.12
N ASN A 392 -16.77 -18.76 -7.38
CA ASN A 392 -15.93 -19.78 -6.75
C ASN A 392 -16.05 -19.71 -5.22
N ARG A 393 -15.90 -20.85 -4.55
CA ARG A 393 -15.91 -20.88 -3.09
C ARG A 393 -14.66 -20.19 -2.55
N LEU A 394 -14.88 -19.20 -1.70
CA LEU A 394 -13.81 -18.45 -1.04
C LEU A 394 -13.74 -18.86 0.44
N PRO A 395 -12.56 -19.08 0.99
CA PRO A 395 -12.41 -19.37 2.41
C PRO A 395 -13.08 -18.31 3.30
N LEU A 396 -13.72 -18.73 4.38
CA LEU A 396 -14.42 -17.87 5.35
C LEU A 396 -15.58 -17.03 4.78
N ALA A 397 -16.01 -17.26 3.54
CA ALA A 397 -17.13 -16.53 2.98
C ALA A 397 -18.45 -16.98 3.60
N GLU A 398 -19.21 -16.02 4.13
CA GLU A 398 -20.51 -16.23 4.77
C GLU A 398 -21.66 -16.15 3.76
N LYS A 399 -21.54 -15.25 2.79
CA LYS A 399 -22.52 -15.03 1.73
C LYS A 399 -21.86 -14.40 0.51
N TYR A 400 -22.57 -14.44 -0.61
CA TYR A 400 -22.09 -14.00 -1.92
C TYR A 400 -23.08 -13.06 -2.59
N GLN A 401 -22.56 -12.27 -3.53
CA GLN A 401 -23.30 -11.49 -4.51
C GLN A 401 -22.70 -11.68 -5.90
N ILE A 402 -23.52 -11.51 -6.92
CA ILE A 402 -23.11 -11.41 -8.31
C ILE A 402 -23.66 -10.12 -8.91
N GLU A 403 -22.89 -9.51 -9.77
CA GLU A 403 -23.28 -8.35 -10.55
C GLU A 403 -23.26 -8.71 -12.03
N ARG A 404 -24.32 -8.36 -12.74
CA ARG A 404 -24.40 -8.43 -14.20
C ARG A 404 -24.27 -7.04 -14.78
N ASN A 405 -23.40 -6.88 -15.77
CA ASN A 405 -23.21 -5.63 -16.48
C ASN A 405 -23.55 -5.83 -17.96
N ILE A 406 -24.44 -4.99 -18.47
CA ILE A 406 -24.82 -4.92 -19.89
C ILE A 406 -24.24 -3.64 -20.46
N SER A 407 -23.60 -3.72 -21.64
CA SER A 407 -23.09 -2.54 -22.30
C SER A 407 -24.13 -1.90 -23.21
N ALA A 408 -24.39 -0.60 -23.04
CA ALA A 408 -25.25 0.19 -23.90
C ALA A 408 -24.44 1.31 -24.59
N PRO A 409 -24.74 1.64 -25.86
CA PRO A 409 -24.09 2.79 -26.52
C PRO A 409 -24.21 4.04 -25.66
N PHE A 410 -23.10 4.76 -25.50
CA PHE A 410 -23.04 5.96 -24.69
C PHE A 410 -22.57 7.13 -25.52
N THR A 411 -23.35 8.18 -25.54
CA THR A 411 -23.00 9.49 -26.09
C THR A 411 -23.47 10.55 -25.12
N ALA A 412 -22.58 11.39 -24.66
CA ALA A 412 -22.92 12.51 -23.77
C ALA A 412 -22.17 13.75 -24.19
N THR A 413 -22.77 14.89 -23.90
CA THR A 413 -22.08 16.17 -23.85
C THR A 413 -22.38 16.77 -22.47
N GLU A 414 -21.35 16.87 -21.64
CA GLU A 414 -21.43 17.32 -20.27
C GLU A 414 -20.58 18.59 -20.08
N GLY A 415 -21.11 19.58 -19.43
CA GLY A 415 -20.42 20.80 -19.04
C GLY A 415 -20.83 21.26 -17.64
N GLY A 416 -21.46 20.33 -16.87
CA GLY A 416 -22.02 20.65 -15.57
C GLY A 416 -23.44 21.21 -15.62
N GLU A 417 -24.08 21.29 -16.79
CA GLU A 417 -25.46 21.82 -16.92
C GLU A 417 -26.49 20.91 -16.25
N GLN A 418 -26.18 19.64 -16.07
CA GLN A 418 -26.99 18.64 -15.35
C GLN A 418 -26.62 18.50 -13.88
N GLY A 419 -25.69 19.32 -13.37
CA GLY A 419 -25.19 19.22 -12.02
C GLY A 419 -24.01 18.26 -11.87
N MET A 420 -23.89 17.62 -10.69
CA MET A 420 -22.79 16.72 -10.35
C MET A 420 -23.18 15.22 -10.39
N ASP A 421 -24.41 14.87 -10.77
CA ASP A 421 -24.95 13.51 -10.64
C ASP A 421 -24.15 12.46 -11.43
N GLU A 422 -23.56 12.86 -12.55
CA GLU A 422 -22.73 11.99 -13.38
C GLU A 422 -21.26 11.92 -12.94
N PHE A 423 -20.86 12.76 -11.98
CA PHE A 423 -19.48 12.88 -11.55
C PHE A 423 -19.33 12.71 -10.05
N ASN A 424 -18.25 12.03 -9.67
CA ASN A 424 -17.79 11.94 -8.29
C ASN A 424 -16.60 12.87 -8.11
N TYR A 425 -16.73 13.85 -7.23
CA TYR A 425 -15.62 14.72 -6.84
C TYR A 425 -14.97 14.20 -5.58
N VAL A 426 -13.65 14.09 -5.59
CA VAL A 426 -12.84 13.82 -4.41
C VAL A 426 -11.78 14.90 -4.31
N GLY A 427 -11.80 15.60 -3.20
CA GLY A 427 -10.89 16.68 -2.89
C GLY A 427 -11.21 17.29 -1.54
N ILE A 428 -10.32 18.15 -1.09
CA ILE A 428 -10.44 18.86 0.18
C ILE A 428 -10.72 20.33 -0.13
N GLY A 429 -11.94 20.61 -0.59
CA GLY A 429 -12.28 21.95 -1.05
C GLY A 429 -13.30 22.68 -0.18
N SER A 430 -13.02 23.95 0.13
CA SER A 430 -14.04 24.92 0.57
C SER A 430 -14.45 25.85 -0.57
N TYR A 431 -14.27 25.44 -1.83
CA TYR A 431 -14.66 26.19 -3.02
C TYR A 431 -15.74 25.42 -3.81
N THR A 432 -16.45 26.14 -4.69
CA THR A 432 -17.49 25.57 -5.53
C THR A 432 -16.87 24.91 -6.77
N VAL A 433 -16.94 23.56 -6.83
CA VAL A 433 -16.43 22.77 -7.96
C VAL A 433 -17.26 23.03 -9.23
N LEU A 434 -18.58 22.96 -9.13
CA LEU A 434 -19.50 23.32 -10.22
C LEU A 434 -19.78 24.81 -10.15
N GLN A 435 -19.08 25.59 -10.93
CA GLN A 435 -19.13 27.06 -10.91
C GLN A 435 -19.71 27.65 -12.20
N SER A 436 -20.15 28.92 -12.16
CA SER A 436 -20.83 29.61 -13.25
C SER A 436 -20.15 30.91 -13.69
N VAL A 437 -18.91 31.14 -13.28
CA VAL A 437 -18.19 32.40 -13.56
C VAL A 437 -17.29 32.29 -14.79
N ILE A 438 -16.60 31.16 -14.94
CA ILE A 438 -15.68 30.89 -16.04
C ILE A 438 -16.16 29.64 -16.76
N THR A 439 -16.88 29.83 -17.84
CA THR A 439 -17.47 28.75 -18.65
C THR A 439 -17.01 28.88 -20.11
N HIS A 440 -16.96 27.79 -20.84
CA HIS A 440 -16.76 27.73 -22.28
C HIS A 440 -18.12 27.83 -23.00
N ALA A 441 -19.09 27.03 -22.56
CA ALA A 441 -20.43 27.01 -23.10
C ALA A 441 -21.45 26.85 -21.96
N GLY A 442 -22.71 27.17 -22.22
CA GLY A 442 -23.75 27.06 -21.20
C GLY A 442 -23.58 28.03 -20.04
N THR A 443 -23.97 27.56 -18.85
CA THR A 443 -24.00 28.35 -17.61
C THR A 443 -23.07 27.81 -16.52
N HIS A 444 -22.52 26.61 -16.67
CA HIS A 444 -21.66 25.96 -15.70
C HIS A 444 -20.40 25.38 -16.32
N ALA A 445 -19.39 25.19 -15.51
CA ALA A 445 -18.20 24.40 -15.80
C ALA A 445 -17.63 23.81 -14.51
N PHE A 446 -16.90 22.73 -14.60
CA PHE A 446 -16.20 22.16 -13.45
C PHE A 446 -14.89 22.91 -13.20
N ARG A 447 -14.51 23.06 -11.93
CA ARG A 447 -13.26 23.66 -11.49
C ARG A 447 -12.59 22.74 -10.48
N LEU A 448 -11.34 22.41 -10.70
CA LEU A 448 -10.46 21.74 -9.74
C LEU A 448 -9.39 22.74 -9.29
N ALA A 449 -9.22 22.92 -7.98
CA ALA A 449 -8.27 23.85 -7.42
C ALA A 449 -7.82 23.37 -6.04
N HIS A 450 -6.55 23.52 -5.73
CA HIS A 450 -5.99 23.06 -4.45
C HIS A 450 -6.47 23.93 -3.29
N ASN A 451 -6.70 23.28 -2.15
CA ASN A 451 -7.07 23.90 -0.89
C ASN A 451 -6.26 23.29 0.25
N ALA A 452 -6.25 23.91 1.42
CA ALA A 452 -5.56 23.37 2.60
C ALA A 452 -6.44 22.36 3.36
N PRO A 453 -5.93 21.17 3.75
CA PRO A 453 -4.60 20.64 3.42
C PRO A 453 -4.48 20.33 1.93
N ILE A 454 -3.26 20.47 1.38
CA ILE A 454 -3.04 20.39 -0.04
C ILE A 454 -2.90 18.93 -0.46
N GLY A 455 -3.56 18.54 -1.52
CA GLY A 455 -3.52 17.20 -2.12
C GLY A 455 -4.14 17.21 -3.51
N ASP A 456 -4.13 16.08 -4.16
CA ASP A 456 -4.74 15.93 -5.47
C ASP A 456 -6.25 16.10 -5.43
N GLU A 457 -6.77 16.83 -6.39
CA GLU A 457 -8.18 17.08 -6.57
C GLU A 457 -8.64 16.37 -7.84
N PHE A 458 -9.67 15.53 -7.78
CA PHE A 458 -10.13 14.86 -8.99
C PHE A 458 -11.64 14.82 -9.16
N LEU A 459 -12.02 14.88 -10.42
CA LEU A 459 -13.37 14.72 -10.92
C LEU A 459 -13.42 13.42 -11.71
N GLU A 460 -14.12 12.42 -11.21
CA GLU A 460 -14.25 11.11 -11.85
C GLU A 460 -15.63 10.98 -12.48
N TRP A 461 -15.70 10.49 -13.72
CA TRP A 461 -16.98 10.13 -14.32
C TRP A 461 -17.53 8.89 -13.63
N ASN A 462 -18.72 8.99 -13.04
CA ASN A 462 -19.34 7.93 -12.24
C ASN A 462 -19.91 6.79 -13.12
N ARG A 463 -19.10 6.31 -14.05
CA ARG A 463 -19.44 5.25 -15.00
C ARG A 463 -18.24 4.40 -15.35
N ASN A 464 -18.52 3.14 -15.64
CA ASN A 464 -17.58 2.26 -16.33
C ASN A 464 -17.91 2.24 -17.81
N PHE A 465 -16.90 2.33 -18.66
CA PHE A 465 -17.06 2.35 -20.10
C PHE A 465 -16.35 1.17 -20.76
N VAL A 466 -17.02 0.55 -21.75
CA VAL A 466 -16.35 -0.36 -22.68
C VAL A 466 -15.92 0.44 -23.91
N VAL A 467 -14.65 0.32 -24.30
CA VAL A 467 -14.03 1.08 -25.36
C VAL A 467 -14.24 0.41 -26.71
N SER A 468 -14.79 1.15 -27.69
CA SER A 468 -14.86 0.74 -29.11
C SER A 468 -13.60 1.19 -29.87
N PRO A 469 -13.31 0.66 -31.10
CA PRO A 469 -12.07 0.98 -31.82
C PRO A 469 -11.76 2.48 -32.04
N ASP A 470 -12.80 3.27 -32.28
CA ASP A 470 -12.66 4.72 -32.58
C ASP A 470 -13.07 5.58 -31.36
N ALA A 471 -12.90 5.07 -30.16
CA ALA A 471 -13.34 5.75 -28.96
C ALA A 471 -12.44 6.93 -28.60
N SER A 472 -13.07 8.04 -28.28
CA SER A 472 -12.38 9.24 -27.78
C SER A 472 -13.22 10.02 -26.79
N ILE A 473 -12.56 10.77 -25.93
CA ILE A 473 -13.16 11.79 -25.08
C ILE A 473 -12.58 13.14 -25.49
N THR A 474 -13.45 14.11 -25.70
CA THR A 474 -13.06 15.50 -25.94
C THR A 474 -13.58 16.38 -24.83
N PHE A 475 -12.84 17.40 -24.45
CA PHE A 475 -13.29 18.40 -23.49
C PHE A 475 -12.60 19.74 -23.75
N GLN A 476 -13.22 20.80 -23.26
CA GLN A 476 -12.63 22.13 -23.24
C GLN A 476 -11.88 22.32 -21.93
N SER A 477 -10.60 22.64 -22.03
CA SER A 477 -9.68 22.80 -20.90
C SER A 477 -9.21 24.24 -20.82
N ARG A 478 -9.16 24.79 -19.62
CA ARG A 478 -8.51 26.06 -19.32
C ARG A 478 -7.75 25.96 -18.01
N LEU A 479 -6.44 25.82 -18.08
CA LEU A 479 -5.60 25.91 -16.91
C LEU A 479 -5.40 27.37 -16.53
N GLY A 480 -6.03 27.79 -15.45
CA GLY A 480 -5.94 29.14 -14.92
C GLY A 480 -4.60 29.41 -14.26
N SER A 481 -4.60 30.10 -13.14
CA SER A 481 -3.36 30.29 -12.41
C SER A 481 -2.98 29.00 -11.69
N ALA A 482 -1.86 28.43 -12.12
CA ALA A 482 -1.26 27.21 -11.60
C ALA A 482 0.26 27.34 -11.70
N PHE A 483 0.99 26.90 -10.68
CA PHE A 483 2.45 26.86 -10.68
C PHE A 483 3.00 25.64 -11.40
N GLU A 484 4.31 25.58 -11.58
CA GLU A 484 5.03 24.47 -12.21
C GLU A 484 4.91 23.12 -11.48
N ASN A 485 4.49 23.12 -10.22
CA ASN A 485 4.23 21.96 -9.37
C ASN A 485 2.74 21.56 -9.31
N GLU A 486 1.89 22.23 -10.07
CA GLU A 486 0.48 21.93 -10.22
C GLU A 486 0.22 21.45 -11.67
N THR A 487 -0.31 20.25 -11.82
CA THR A 487 -0.47 19.60 -13.12
C THR A 487 -1.91 19.17 -13.35
N ALA A 488 -2.47 19.60 -14.47
CA ALA A 488 -3.76 19.09 -14.96
C ALA A 488 -3.54 17.80 -15.75
N SER A 489 -4.22 16.72 -15.39
CA SER A 489 -4.08 15.40 -16.01
C SER A 489 -5.43 14.79 -16.35
N PHE A 490 -5.53 14.14 -17.52
CA PHE A 490 -6.62 13.21 -17.82
C PHE A 490 -6.12 11.77 -17.67
N GLN A 491 -6.79 10.99 -16.85
CA GLN A 491 -6.35 9.65 -16.48
C GLN A 491 -7.41 8.58 -16.78
N VAL A 492 -6.91 7.38 -17.13
CA VAL A 492 -7.72 6.20 -17.42
C VAL A 492 -7.28 5.04 -16.53
N SER A 493 -8.24 4.30 -15.99
CA SER A 493 -7.99 3.06 -15.27
C SER A 493 -8.64 1.88 -15.99
N PRO A 494 -7.89 0.87 -16.45
CA PRO A 494 -8.43 -0.34 -17.05
C PRO A 494 -8.76 -1.44 -16.02
N ASN A 495 -8.57 -1.19 -14.73
CA ASN A 495 -8.68 -2.18 -13.65
C ASN A 495 -9.51 -1.70 -12.45
N ASP A 496 -10.63 -1.04 -12.73
CA ASP A 496 -11.63 -0.61 -11.72
C ASP A 496 -11.10 0.46 -10.74
N GLY A 497 -10.16 1.32 -11.17
CA GLY A 497 -9.61 2.39 -10.34
C GLY A 497 -8.39 2.00 -9.49
N LYS A 498 -7.88 0.76 -9.62
CA LYS A 498 -6.70 0.31 -8.87
C LYS A 498 -5.42 1.00 -9.33
N ASN A 499 -5.25 1.17 -10.65
CA ASN A 499 -4.12 1.87 -11.23
C ASN A 499 -4.65 2.86 -12.27
N TRP A 500 -4.03 4.02 -12.35
CA TRP A 500 -4.38 5.09 -13.27
C TRP A 500 -3.22 5.41 -14.20
N HIS A 501 -3.53 5.68 -15.47
CA HIS A 501 -2.58 6.03 -16.51
C HIS A 501 -2.93 7.40 -17.07
N SER A 502 -2.01 8.35 -16.98
CA SER A 502 -2.19 9.68 -17.56
C SER A 502 -2.03 9.62 -19.07
N LEU A 503 -3.09 9.95 -19.81
CA LEU A 503 -3.08 10.05 -21.27
C LEU A 503 -2.83 11.47 -21.77
N TRP A 504 -3.03 12.44 -20.92
CA TRP A 504 -2.74 13.84 -21.21
C TRP A 504 -2.39 14.57 -19.92
N THR A 505 -1.40 15.48 -20.02
CA THR A 505 -0.95 16.30 -18.90
C THR A 505 -0.63 17.72 -19.36
N GLN A 506 -0.85 18.69 -18.48
CA GLN A 506 -0.44 20.07 -18.67
C GLN A 506 0.04 20.67 -17.36
N VAL A 507 1.31 21.05 -17.32
CA VAL A 507 1.94 21.67 -16.14
C VAL A 507 1.60 23.16 -16.10
N GLY A 508 1.36 23.69 -14.93
CA GLY A 508 1.16 25.11 -14.69
C GLY A 508 2.41 25.94 -15.05
N THR A 509 2.19 27.14 -15.54
CA THR A 509 3.27 28.04 -15.99
C THR A 509 3.19 29.42 -15.36
N SER A 510 2.37 29.61 -14.32
CA SER A 510 2.20 30.90 -13.67
C SER A 510 3.48 31.32 -12.97
N LEU A 511 4.07 32.40 -13.44
CA LEU A 511 5.25 33.02 -12.84
C LEU A 511 4.77 34.15 -11.92
N ASN A 512 4.99 34.02 -10.61
CA ASN A 512 4.81 35.09 -9.63
C ASN A 512 3.42 35.42 -9.07
N SER A 513 3.49 36.07 -8.00
CA SER A 513 2.65 36.58 -6.94
C SER A 513 1.27 37.18 -7.27
N ASN A 514 0.77 37.16 -8.50
CA ASN A 514 -0.58 37.58 -8.82
C ASN A 514 -1.27 36.62 -9.81
N PRO A 515 -2.12 35.71 -9.32
CA PRO A 515 -2.75 34.67 -10.14
C PRO A 515 -3.68 35.21 -11.23
N VAL A 516 -4.32 36.35 -10.97
CA VAL A 516 -5.28 36.97 -11.90
C VAL A 516 -4.58 37.53 -13.12
N LEU A 517 -3.29 37.81 -13.04
CA LEU A 517 -2.54 38.51 -14.10
C LEU A 517 -1.70 37.57 -15.00
N ALA A 518 -1.48 36.32 -14.59
CA ALA A 518 -0.64 35.38 -15.33
C ALA A 518 -1.21 33.93 -15.30
N PRO A 519 -2.40 33.71 -15.84
CA PRO A 519 -2.92 32.35 -15.98
C PRO A 519 -2.06 31.55 -16.97
N SER A 520 -1.96 30.25 -16.80
CA SER A 520 -1.30 29.35 -17.76
C SER A 520 -2.04 29.39 -19.12
N GLU A 521 -3.37 29.45 -19.08
CA GLU A 521 -4.21 29.66 -20.26
C GLU A 521 -5.21 30.80 -20.04
N ARG A 522 -5.37 31.66 -21.04
CA ARG A 522 -6.33 32.78 -20.98
C ARG A 522 -7.71 32.42 -21.53
N ALA A 523 -7.81 31.37 -22.31
CA ALA A 523 -9.03 30.89 -22.95
C ALA A 523 -9.10 29.37 -22.87
N PHE A 524 -10.30 28.84 -23.02
CA PHE A 524 -10.48 27.41 -23.20
C PHE A 524 -9.86 26.93 -24.51
N SER A 525 -9.29 25.74 -24.47
CA SER A 525 -8.70 25.06 -25.62
C SER A 525 -9.21 23.62 -25.66
N PRO A 526 -9.56 23.06 -26.82
CA PRO A 526 -10.04 21.69 -26.93
C PRO A 526 -8.91 20.70 -26.64
N ARG A 527 -9.27 19.63 -25.94
CA ARG A 527 -8.43 18.44 -25.74
C ARG A 527 -9.16 17.25 -26.33
N VAL A 528 -8.42 16.43 -27.05
CA VAL A 528 -8.93 15.19 -27.65
C VAL A 528 -8.08 14.06 -27.12
N ILE A 529 -8.72 13.14 -26.42
CA ILE A 529 -8.07 11.97 -25.81
C ILE A 529 -8.47 10.74 -26.64
N ASP A 530 -7.52 10.15 -27.31
CA ASP A 530 -7.66 8.88 -28.00
C ASP A 530 -7.65 7.74 -26.99
N LEU A 531 -8.65 6.86 -27.06
CA LEU A 531 -8.80 5.71 -26.20
C LEU A 531 -8.60 4.38 -26.95
N SER A 532 -8.18 4.39 -28.20
CA SER A 532 -8.04 3.20 -29.04
C SER A 532 -7.13 2.12 -28.45
N ASP A 533 -6.09 2.51 -27.69
CA ASP A 533 -5.21 1.57 -26.98
C ASP A 533 -5.93 0.71 -25.93
N PHE A 534 -7.13 1.11 -25.52
CA PHE A 534 -7.98 0.41 -24.58
C PHE A 534 -9.13 -0.34 -25.25
N GLU A 535 -9.10 -0.51 -26.58
CA GLU A 535 -10.17 -1.20 -27.32
C GLU A 535 -10.62 -2.50 -26.63
N GLY A 536 -11.95 -2.61 -26.45
CA GLY A 536 -12.64 -3.74 -25.80
C GLY A 536 -12.38 -3.90 -24.30
N GLN A 537 -11.56 -3.07 -23.70
CA GLN A 537 -11.39 -3.05 -22.25
C GLN A 537 -12.51 -2.25 -21.58
N THR A 538 -12.74 -2.57 -20.31
CA THR A 538 -13.57 -1.74 -19.44
C THR A 538 -12.68 -0.75 -18.73
N ILE A 539 -13.01 0.54 -18.85
CA ILE A 539 -12.23 1.61 -18.26
C ILE A 539 -13.07 2.50 -17.34
N ARG A 540 -12.40 3.18 -16.40
CA ARG A 540 -12.87 4.38 -15.70
C ARG A 540 -12.03 5.56 -16.14
N VAL A 541 -12.58 6.75 -16.05
CA VAL A 541 -11.89 7.98 -16.47
C VAL A 541 -12.04 9.06 -15.41
N ARG A 542 -10.99 9.88 -15.26
CA ARG A 542 -11.01 11.01 -14.35
C ARG A 542 -10.14 12.18 -14.85
N TRP A 543 -10.47 13.36 -14.40
CA TRP A 543 -9.67 14.57 -14.51
C TRP A 543 -9.03 14.82 -13.15
N VAL A 544 -7.72 15.00 -13.10
CA VAL A 544 -6.95 15.16 -11.85
C VAL A 544 -6.16 16.46 -11.92
N PHE A 545 -6.26 17.25 -10.89
CA PHE A 545 -5.38 18.40 -10.69
C PHE A 545 -4.40 18.02 -9.60
N GLU A 546 -3.21 17.61 -10.01
CA GLU A 546 -2.15 17.04 -9.21
C GLU A 546 -1.27 18.14 -8.61
N PHE A 547 -0.82 17.91 -7.38
CA PHE A 547 0.11 18.77 -6.68
C PHE A 547 1.33 17.97 -6.23
N THR A 548 2.51 18.34 -6.73
CA THR A 548 3.72 17.59 -6.37
C THR A 548 4.41 18.13 -5.13
N ARG A 549 4.60 19.41 -4.98
CA ARG A 549 5.22 20.04 -3.81
C ARG A 549 5.57 21.50 -4.12
N GLY A 550 5.47 22.38 -3.15
CA GLY A 550 5.96 23.75 -3.29
C GLY A 550 4.87 24.80 -3.09
N ARG A 551 4.84 25.78 -3.99
CA ARG A 551 3.84 26.85 -3.95
C ARG A 551 2.54 26.41 -4.58
N VAL A 552 1.43 26.80 -3.97
CA VAL A 552 0.09 26.53 -4.45
C VAL A 552 -0.75 27.81 -4.42
N TRP A 553 -1.63 27.94 -5.39
CA TRP A 553 -2.69 28.92 -5.34
C TRP A 553 -3.93 28.29 -4.68
N VAL A 554 -4.21 28.70 -3.46
CA VAL A 554 -5.42 28.22 -2.75
C VAL A 554 -6.67 28.63 -3.52
N GLY A 555 -7.48 27.63 -3.87
CA GLY A 555 -8.78 27.85 -4.49
C GLY A 555 -9.76 28.45 -3.50
N SER A 556 -10.47 29.50 -3.89
CA SER A 556 -11.60 30.03 -3.14
C SER A 556 -12.64 30.60 -4.12
N ASP A 557 -13.88 30.76 -3.67
CA ASP A 557 -14.91 31.37 -4.52
C ASP A 557 -14.67 32.88 -4.72
N GLU A 558 -13.87 33.51 -3.87
CA GLU A 558 -13.48 34.91 -4.01
C GLU A 558 -12.41 35.12 -5.09
N PHE A 559 -11.56 34.12 -5.35
CA PHE A 559 -10.46 34.19 -6.32
C PHE A 559 -10.76 33.34 -7.55
N GLN A 560 -11.57 33.83 -8.45
CA GLN A 560 -11.84 33.19 -9.74
C GLN A 560 -10.59 33.28 -10.63
N GLY A 561 -10.36 32.21 -11.40
CA GLY A 561 -9.21 32.13 -12.32
C GLY A 561 -8.05 31.31 -11.82
N THR A 562 -8.08 30.78 -10.58
CA THR A 562 -7.13 29.77 -10.07
C THR A 562 -7.62 28.37 -10.37
N GLY A 563 -6.69 27.42 -10.57
CA GLY A 563 -6.98 26.02 -10.82
C GLY A 563 -7.35 25.70 -12.26
N TRP A 564 -7.89 24.52 -12.47
CA TRP A 564 -8.19 23.95 -13.77
C TRP A 564 -9.71 23.94 -14.03
N TYR A 565 -10.12 24.49 -15.17
CA TYR A 565 -11.52 24.56 -15.62
C TYR A 565 -11.74 23.56 -16.74
N ILE A 566 -12.81 22.77 -16.63
CA ILE A 566 -13.19 21.70 -17.55
C ILE A 566 -14.65 21.93 -17.95
N ASP A 567 -14.91 21.89 -19.24
CA ASP A 567 -16.24 22.18 -19.81
C ASP A 567 -16.45 21.37 -21.09
N SER A 568 -17.70 21.27 -21.53
CA SER A 568 -18.09 20.70 -22.83
C SER A 568 -17.45 19.32 -23.07
N ILE A 569 -17.51 18.43 -22.07
CA ILE A 569 -17.02 17.05 -22.16
C ILE A 569 -17.91 16.27 -23.12
N SER A 570 -17.32 15.62 -24.11
CA SER A 570 -18.04 14.79 -25.07
C SER A 570 -17.34 13.45 -25.24
N ALA A 571 -18.12 12.39 -25.32
CA ALA A 571 -17.65 11.02 -25.49
C ALA A 571 -18.19 10.43 -26.78
N THR A 572 -17.33 9.76 -27.55
CA THR A 572 -17.69 9.00 -28.76
C THR A 572 -17.05 7.61 -28.71
N GLY A 573 -17.71 6.61 -29.32
CA GLY A 573 -17.18 5.25 -29.37
C GLY A 573 -17.13 4.53 -28.02
N LEU A 574 -17.84 5.03 -27.02
CA LEU A 574 -17.94 4.39 -25.72
C LEU A 574 -19.28 3.70 -25.54
N LYS A 575 -19.29 2.63 -24.72
CA LYS A 575 -20.51 1.98 -24.23
C LYS A 575 -20.51 2.06 -22.71
N SER A 576 -21.57 2.59 -22.12
CA SER A 576 -21.77 2.60 -20.67
C SER A 576 -22.13 1.19 -20.18
N LEU A 577 -21.61 0.78 -19.03
CA LEU A 577 -22.01 -0.45 -18.36
C LEU A 577 -23.20 -0.15 -17.43
N GLU A 578 -24.33 -0.78 -17.71
CA GLU A 578 -25.49 -0.82 -16.83
C GLU A 578 -25.37 -2.01 -15.91
N SER A 579 -25.30 -1.74 -14.60
CA SER A 579 -25.08 -2.77 -13.58
C SER A 579 -26.37 -3.20 -12.92
N THR A 580 -26.57 -4.52 -12.76
CA THR A 580 -27.60 -5.11 -11.93
C THR A 580 -26.95 -5.99 -10.87
N VAL A 581 -27.06 -5.61 -9.60
CA VAL A 581 -26.59 -6.44 -8.47
C VAL A 581 -27.74 -7.34 -8.02
N PHE A 582 -27.49 -8.65 -8.03
CA PHE A 582 -28.46 -9.63 -7.55
C PHE A 582 -28.48 -9.69 -6.02
N PRO A 583 -29.62 -10.06 -5.40
CA PRO A 583 -29.72 -10.20 -3.96
C PRO A 583 -28.64 -11.13 -3.39
N GLU A 584 -28.15 -10.79 -2.22
CA GLU A 584 -27.18 -11.62 -1.49
C GLU A 584 -27.78 -12.96 -1.07
N GLN A 585 -26.93 -13.97 -1.01
CA GLN A 585 -27.34 -15.30 -0.53
C GLN A 585 -26.18 -16.06 0.11
N PRO A 586 -26.45 -17.00 1.04
CA PRO A 586 -25.41 -17.82 1.67
C PRO A 586 -24.70 -18.77 0.69
N GLY A 587 -25.41 -19.20 -0.35
CA GLY A 587 -24.85 -20.05 -1.40
C GLY A 587 -24.13 -19.22 -2.46
N ASN A 588 -23.19 -19.85 -3.14
CA ASN A 588 -22.40 -19.23 -4.20
C ASN A 588 -22.99 -19.37 -5.61
N SER A 589 -24.24 -19.87 -5.73
CA SER A 589 -24.88 -20.23 -7.03
C SER A 589 -26.06 -19.30 -7.29
N PHE A 590 -26.04 -18.62 -8.44
CA PHE A 590 -27.04 -17.63 -8.86
C PHE A 590 -27.70 -18.08 -10.17
N THR A 591 -29.04 -18.06 -10.21
CA THR A 591 -29.82 -18.43 -11.42
C THR A 591 -30.63 -17.22 -11.86
N PHE A 592 -30.51 -16.87 -13.13
CA PHE A 592 -31.36 -15.87 -13.78
C PHE A 592 -31.61 -16.22 -15.23
N THR A 593 -32.64 -15.64 -15.83
CA THR A 593 -33.03 -15.87 -17.21
C THR A 593 -32.58 -14.69 -18.07
N PRO A 594 -31.60 -14.85 -18.97
CA PRO A 594 -31.24 -13.82 -19.94
C PRO A 594 -32.45 -13.57 -20.90
N GLU A 595 -32.74 -12.30 -21.15
CA GLU A 595 -33.85 -11.88 -21.99
C GLU A 595 -33.47 -11.85 -23.47
N SER A 596 -32.20 -11.70 -23.79
CA SER A 596 -31.67 -11.58 -25.15
C SER A 596 -30.36 -12.33 -25.32
N THR A 597 -29.83 -12.34 -26.55
CA THR A 597 -28.50 -12.84 -26.89
C THR A 597 -27.41 -11.79 -26.73
N GLU A 598 -27.77 -10.58 -26.28
CA GLU A 598 -26.78 -9.51 -26.09
C GLU A 598 -25.70 -9.90 -25.07
N PRO A 599 -24.44 -9.65 -25.39
CA PRO A 599 -23.36 -9.95 -24.49
C PRO A 599 -23.45 -9.15 -23.19
N PHE A 600 -23.08 -9.79 -22.08
CA PHE A 600 -22.97 -9.16 -20.77
C PHE A 600 -21.74 -9.66 -20.03
N THR A 601 -21.35 -8.99 -18.97
CA THR A 601 -20.29 -9.46 -18.08
C THR A 601 -20.86 -9.77 -16.70
N LEU A 602 -20.21 -10.71 -16.00
CA LEU A 602 -20.51 -11.07 -14.63
C LEU A 602 -19.29 -10.89 -13.77
N ARG A 603 -19.47 -10.42 -12.54
CA ARG A 603 -18.45 -10.47 -11.50
C ARG A 603 -19.09 -10.85 -10.17
N GLY A 604 -18.30 -11.50 -9.31
CA GLY A 604 -18.74 -11.95 -8.01
C GLY A 604 -18.00 -11.25 -6.89
N ARG A 605 -18.61 -11.22 -5.70
CA ARG A 605 -17.94 -10.85 -4.45
C ARG A 605 -18.46 -11.69 -3.29
N ALA A 606 -17.72 -11.70 -2.19
CA ALA A 606 -18.09 -12.37 -0.97
C ALA A 606 -18.12 -11.42 0.23
N PHE A 607 -18.94 -11.78 1.22
CA PHE A 607 -18.98 -11.17 2.54
C PHE A 607 -18.08 -12.01 3.46
N ILE A 608 -16.99 -11.41 3.93
CA ILE A 608 -15.95 -12.09 4.73
C ILE A 608 -15.54 -11.15 5.86
N LYS A 609 -15.44 -11.69 7.07
CA LYS A 609 -15.08 -10.92 8.28
C LYS A 609 -15.99 -9.70 8.50
N GLY A 610 -17.30 -9.88 8.33
CA GLY A 610 -18.30 -8.85 8.60
C GLY A 610 -18.44 -7.76 7.54
N GLU A 611 -17.76 -7.87 6.39
CA GLU A 611 -17.77 -6.85 5.34
C GLU A 611 -17.88 -7.43 3.95
N TRP A 612 -18.50 -6.67 3.03
CA TRP A 612 -18.43 -6.94 1.61
C TRP A 612 -17.05 -6.61 1.06
N ARG A 613 -16.39 -7.60 0.50
CA ARG A 613 -15.08 -7.45 -0.12
C ARG A 613 -15.19 -6.96 -1.56
N PRO A 614 -14.10 -6.45 -2.16
CA PRO A 614 -14.10 -5.94 -3.53
C PRO A 614 -14.67 -6.93 -4.55
N TRP A 615 -15.25 -6.40 -5.62
CA TRP A 615 -15.68 -7.21 -6.75
C TRP A 615 -14.49 -7.89 -7.43
N GLY A 616 -14.67 -9.14 -7.85
CA GLY A 616 -13.71 -9.86 -8.68
C GLY A 616 -13.68 -9.37 -10.12
N ASP A 617 -12.83 -10.04 -10.90
CA ASP A 617 -12.70 -9.74 -12.32
C ASP A 617 -13.98 -10.04 -13.09
N ARG A 618 -14.23 -9.30 -14.20
CA ARG A 618 -15.38 -9.49 -15.04
C ARG A 618 -15.21 -10.71 -15.95
N THR A 619 -16.21 -11.59 -15.98
CA THR A 619 -16.30 -12.74 -16.89
C THR A 619 -17.28 -12.41 -18.00
N ALA A 620 -16.86 -12.46 -19.26
CA ALA A 620 -17.71 -12.21 -20.42
C ALA A 620 -18.64 -13.39 -20.72
N VAL A 621 -19.89 -13.10 -21.06
CA VAL A 621 -20.93 -14.07 -21.41
C VAL A 621 -21.65 -13.60 -22.68
N GLY A 622 -21.88 -14.49 -23.63
CA GLY A 622 -22.64 -14.18 -24.86
C GLY A 622 -21.82 -13.66 -26.04
N ASP A 623 -20.56 -13.26 -25.81
CA ASP A 623 -19.72 -12.79 -26.91
C ASP A 623 -19.04 -13.95 -27.64
N SER A 624 -19.29 -14.01 -28.95
CA SER A 624 -18.64 -14.98 -29.84
C SER A 624 -17.32 -14.41 -30.41
N SER A 625 -17.06 -13.11 -30.23
CA SER A 625 -15.88 -12.43 -30.76
C SER A 625 -14.83 -12.13 -29.71
N SER A 626 -15.16 -12.19 -28.42
CA SER A 626 -14.14 -12.15 -27.38
C SER A 626 -13.39 -13.48 -27.38
N GLN A 627 -12.36 -13.59 -28.18
CA GLN A 627 -11.26 -14.46 -27.83
C GLN A 627 -10.83 -14.04 -26.41
N LEU A 628 -11.32 -14.79 -25.43
CA LEU A 628 -10.76 -14.71 -24.08
C LEU A 628 -9.26 -14.96 -24.25
N GLY A 629 -8.48 -13.89 -24.24
CA GLY A 629 -7.05 -13.99 -24.35
C GLY A 629 -6.52 -14.95 -23.29
N ALA A 630 -5.52 -15.73 -23.65
CA ALA A 630 -4.86 -16.61 -22.70
C ALA A 630 -4.50 -15.82 -21.43
N ARG A 631 -4.84 -16.35 -20.25
CA ARG A 631 -4.61 -15.72 -18.97
C ARG A 631 -3.41 -16.38 -18.29
N ILE A 632 -2.41 -15.57 -17.87
CA ILE A 632 -1.33 -16.08 -17.06
C ILE A 632 -1.82 -16.20 -15.62
N LEU A 633 -1.79 -17.42 -15.09
CA LEU A 633 -2.14 -17.74 -13.72
C LEU A 633 -0.93 -17.66 -12.78
N GLY A 634 0.26 -17.92 -13.32
CA GLY A 634 1.49 -17.89 -12.52
C GLY A 634 2.74 -18.00 -13.38
N VAL A 635 3.85 -17.51 -12.85
CA VAL A 635 5.17 -17.64 -13.45
C VAL A 635 6.14 -18.10 -12.37
N SER A 636 6.93 -19.12 -12.66
CA SER A 636 8.00 -19.59 -11.78
C SER A 636 9.28 -19.78 -12.58
N GLN A 637 10.42 -19.57 -11.91
CA GLN A 637 11.73 -19.75 -12.52
C GLN A 637 12.55 -20.77 -11.74
N SER A 638 13.23 -21.66 -12.46
CA SER A 638 14.20 -22.60 -11.91
C SER A 638 15.43 -22.68 -12.81
N GLY A 639 16.52 -22.06 -12.38
CA GLY A 639 17.72 -21.92 -13.20
C GLY A 639 17.48 -21.09 -14.45
N SER A 640 17.83 -21.65 -15.61
CA SER A 640 17.58 -21.03 -16.93
C SER A 640 16.20 -21.30 -17.51
N LEU A 641 15.33 -21.98 -16.76
CA LEU A 641 13.99 -22.33 -17.21
C LEU A 641 12.94 -21.47 -16.51
N MET A 642 11.99 -20.96 -17.27
CA MET A 642 10.80 -20.25 -16.80
C MET A 642 9.57 -21.09 -17.13
N THR A 643 8.75 -21.40 -16.14
CA THR A 643 7.45 -22.06 -16.34
C THR A 643 6.34 -21.05 -16.17
N VAL A 644 5.51 -20.94 -17.21
CA VAL A 644 4.30 -20.10 -17.23
C VAL A 644 3.10 -21.00 -17.12
N GLN A 645 2.22 -20.73 -16.16
CA GLN A 645 0.90 -21.34 -16.09
C GLN A 645 -0.07 -20.49 -16.89
N LEU A 646 -0.62 -21.04 -17.96
CA LEU A 646 -1.48 -20.34 -18.90
C LEU A 646 -2.87 -20.98 -18.92
N GLU A 647 -3.89 -20.22 -18.60
CA GLU A 647 -5.28 -20.61 -18.81
C GLU A 647 -5.69 -20.18 -20.22
N ILE A 648 -6.14 -21.15 -21.05
CA ILE A 648 -6.73 -20.88 -22.37
C ILE A 648 -8.23 -21.18 -22.27
N PRO A 649 -9.08 -20.17 -22.15
CA PRO A 649 -10.51 -20.39 -22.10
C PRO A 649 -11.03 -21.03 -23.42
N GLY A 650 -11.74 -22.12 -23.30
CA GLY A 650 -12.31 -22.83 -24.46
C GLY A 650 -11.51 -24.02 -24.98
N GLY A 651 -10.30 -24.28 -24.50
CA GLY A 651 -9.59 -25.57 -24.64
C GLY A 651 -9.01 -25.92 -26.00
N ASN A 652 -9.20 -25.12 -27.06
CA ASN A 652 -8.79 -25.45 -28.43
C ASN A 652 -7.97 -24.36 -29.15
N GLY A 653 -7.43 -23.37 -28.44
CA GLY A 653 -6.59 -22.36 -29.04
C GLY A 653 -5.13 -22.78 -29.08
N SER A 654 -4.40 -22.45 -30.14
CA SER A 654 -2.95 -22.51 -30.18
C SER A 654 -2.38 -21.22 -29.60
N ALA A 655 -1.41 -21.35 -28.70
CA ALA A 655 -0.69 -20.20 -28.17
C ALA A 655 0.64 -20.05 -28.92
N VAL A 656 0.89 -18.86 -29.45
CA VAL A 656 2.16 -18.53 -30.09
C VAL A 656 3.03 -17.77 -29.08
N PHE A 657 4.25 -18.22 -28.95
CA PHE A 657 5.23 -17.65 -28.04
C PHE A 657 6.31 -16.90 -28.84
N GLU A 658 6.62 -15.73 -28.42
CA GLU A 658 7.70 -14.94 -29.01
C GLU A 658 8.58 -14.32 -27.92
N SER A 659 9.84 -14.10 -28.23
CA SER A 659 10.78 -13.45 -27.33
C SER A 659 11.56 -12.35 -28.05
N ALA A 660 11.97 -11.34 -27.30
CA ALA A 660 12.80 -10.24 -27.77
C ALA A 660 13.81 -9.82 -26.71
N SER A 661 14.92 -9.22 -27.13
CA SER A 661 15.93 -8.62 -26.24
C SER A 661 15.58 -7.20 -25.81
N ALA A 662 14.57 -6.57 -26.43
CA ALA A 662 14.04 -5.26 -26.07
C ALA A 662 12.50 -5.25 -26.21
N LEU A 663 11.83 -4.41 -25.43
CA LEU A 663 10.37 -4.25 -25.48
C LEU A 663 9.85 -3.81 -26.86
N SER A 664 10.65 -3.05 -27.61
CA SER A 664 10.33 -2.63 -28.98
C SER A 664 10.52 -3.72 -30.05
N GLY A 665 10.94 -4.95 -29.66
CA GLY A 665 11.29 -6.00 -30.61
C GLY A 665 12.69 -5.87 -31.23
N PRO A 666 13.04 -6.63 -32.28
CA PRO A 666 12.15 -7.52 -33.01
C PRO A 666 11.74 -8.75 -32.19
N TRP A 667 10.47 -9.16 -32.36
CA TRP A 667 9.93 -10.36 -31.73
C TRP A 667 10.16 -11.58 -32.61
N LEU A 668 10.77 -12.60 -32.01
CA LEU A 668 11.12 -13.86 -32.71
C LEU A 668 10.36 -15.02 -32.03
N PRO A 669 9.93 -16.04 -32.81
CA PRO A 669 9.31 -17.21 -32.26
C PRO A 669 10.14 -17.83 -31.14
N ALA A 670 9.51 -18.09 -29.99
CA ALA A 670 10.10 -18.82 -28.87
C ALA A 670 9.49 -20.22 -28.83
N VAL A 671 10.34 -21.24 -28.95
CA VAL A 671 9.90 -22.64 -28.89
C VAL A 671 9.89 -23.08 -27.43
N PRO A 672 8.74 -23.51 -26.87
CA PRO A 672 8.71 -24.07 -25.53
C PRO A 672 9.56 -25.35 -25.40
N VAL A 673 10.23 -25.50 -24.28
CA VAL A 673 10.95 -26.75 -23.92
C VAL A 673 9.94 -27.86 -23.62
N SER A 674 8.86 -27.54 -22.96
CA SER A 674 7.71 -28.43 -22.77
C SER A 674 6.40 -27.65 -22.72
N VAL A 675 5.32 -28.32 -23.10
CA VAL A 675 3.95 -27.88 -22.92
C VAL A 675 3.18 -29.03 -22.29
N ASP A 676 2.91 -28.92 -21.01
CA ASP A 676 2.22 -29.97 -20.25
C ASP A 676 0.82 -29.52 -19.87
N PRO A 677 -0.22 -30.36 -20.01
CA PRO A 677 -1.53 -30.04 -19.51
C PRO A 677 -1.50 -29.96 -17.98
N GLY A 678 -2.02 -28.85 -17.43
CA GLY A 678 -2.16 -28.70 -15.99
C GLY A 678 -3.21 -29.65 -15.39
N GLN A 679 -3.24 -29.73 -14.08
CA GLN A 679 -4.24 -30.55 -13.36
C GLN A 679 -5.67 -29.97 -13.46
N GLN A 680 -5.81 -28.73 -13.88
CA GLN A 680 -7.09 -28.07 -14.12
C GLN A 680 -7.42 -28.08 -15.61
N GLN A 681 -8.70 -28.23 -15.94
CA GLN A 681 -9.18 -28.17 -17.31
C GLN A 681 -8.85 -26.77 -17.90
N ASN A 682 -8.28 -26.72 -19.10
CA ASN A 682 -7.87 -25.52 -19.82
C ASN A 682 -6.61 -24.78 -19.28
N VAL A 683 -5.83 -25.40 -18.40
CA VAL A 683 -4.55 -24.83 -17.95
C VAL A 683 -3.40 -25.59 -18.61
N LEU A 684 -2.46 -24.85 -19.18
CA LEU A 684 -1.19 -25.37 -19.72
C LEU A 684 -0.04 -24.90 -18.86
N HIS A 685 0.91 -25.79 -18.59
CA HIS A 685 2.21 -25.47 -18.04
C HIS A 685 3.23 -25.40 -19.16
N ILE A 686 3.77 -24.25 -19.43
CA ILE A 686 4.66 -23.99 -20.54
C ILE A 686 6.02 -23.64 -20.00
N THR A 687 7.02 -24.46 -20.33
CA THR A 687 8.39 -24.21 -19.92
C THR A 687 9.18 -23.61 -21.07
N LEU A 688 9.80 -22.46 -20.84
CA LEU A 688 10.62 -21.71 -21.78
C LEU A 688 12.05 -21.63 -21.28
N GLU A 689 13.02 -21.69 -22.18
CA GLU A 689 14.42 -21.42 -21.86
C GLU A 689 14.68 -19.91 -21.95
N ILE A 690 15.01 -19.29 -20.81
CA ILE A 690 15.25 -17.84 -20.73
C ILE A 690 16.70 -17.46 -21.06
N GLY A 691 17.62 -18.44 -21.18
CA GLY A 691 19.01 -18.19 -21.50
C GLY A 691 19.76 -17.42 -20.40
N THR A 692 20.94 -16.93 -20.74
CA THR A 692 21.83 -16.16 -19.86
C THR A 692 21.77 -14.65 -20.12
N ASP A 693 20.95 -14.20 -21.06
CA ASP A 693 20.83 -12.80 -21.42
C ASP A 693 20.16 -11.98 -20.31
N ALA A 694 20.74 -10.85 -19.98
CA ALA A 694 20.30 -10.02 -18.83
C ALA A 694 18.89 -9.48 -18.96
N ASN A 695 18.36 -9.33 -20.19
CA ASN A 695 16.99 -8.87 -20.43
C ASN A 695 16.40 -9.67 -21.58
N ARG A 696 15.38 -10.47 -21.29
CA ARG A 696 14.60 -11.15 -22.31
C ARG A 696 13.12 -10.96 -22.04
N PHE A 697 12.41 -10.47 -23.04
CA PHE A 697 10.98 -10.21 -22.97
C PHE A 697 10.26 -11.33 -23.72
N PHE A 698 9.11 -11.73 -23.19
CA PHE A 698 8.25 -12.72 -23.81
C PHE A 698 6.87 -12.14 -24.03
N ARG A 699 6.26 -12.47 -25.14
CA ARG A 699 4.84 -12.21 -25.35
C ARG A 699 4.15 -13.49 -25.80
N ILE A 700 2.88 -13.59 -25.44
CA ILE A 700 2.03 -14.72 -25.76
C ILE A 700 0.80 -14.17 -26.44
N HIS A 701 0.46 -14.69 -27.62
CA HIS A 701 -0.81 -14.41 -28.25
C HIS A 701 -1.45 -15.72 -28.69
N THR A 702 -2.78 -15.76 -28.76
CA THR A 702 -3.53 -16.90 -29.24
C THR A 702 -3.92 -16.66 -30.70
N GLU A 703 -3.74 -17.69 -31.56
CA GLU A 703 -4.24 -17.68 -32.94
C GLU A 703 -5.70 -18.11 -33.00
#